data_2bc436d57fbbdacff9b7a39f1efb3c99
#
_entry.id   2bc436d57fbbdacff9b7a39f1efb3c99
#
_cell.length_a   1.000
_cell.length_b   1.000
_cell.length_c   1.000
_cell.angle_alpha   90.00
_cell.angle_beta   90.00
_cell.angle_gamma   90.00
#
_symmetry.space_group_name_H-M   'P 1'
#
loop_
_entity.id
_entity.type
_entity.pdbx_description
1 polymer ?
#
loop_
_entity_poly.entity_id
_entity_poly.type
_entity_poly.pdbx_seq_one_letter_code
_entity_poly.pdbx_strand_id
1 'polypeptide(L)'
;MRHVHIHVTGIVQGVGMRPFVYREAMAHGICGWVLNAGDGVHIEAHAPADALDAFVAALSEHAPAAARVEYVEVVDLAAHGWDTANEQGFRIVASQDQTAHTTLVSPDIATCDDCLRELFDPADRRYHYPFINCTNCGPRFTIIRSLPYDRAATSMNCFPMCPECAAEYADPLDRRFHAQPDACFDCGPHITWREASVGGEPGEAAALPAVGTTRETSDAIIDRCVELLAGGGIVAIKGLGGFHLACDASNEQAVAELRRRKRRSNKPLAVMVRDLADAERLCHVNDVARGLLAGSIRPIVLLRRRAVCGSDGDSPDALVLAPSVAHDLPELGVMLPYTPLQHLLLAAAEARGMHALVMTSGNLSEEPIETDDDLAWERLVAAGIADALLGNDRAILSRYDDSVVRVVDGAVMPVRRARGYAPQPLPLPALDGTPSCVLACGPQQKATIALTREGANGEATCFVSQHIGDVENGRTFDAWNAARTRLEDLFDLAPAALACDLHPSYLSSQWAREQAREHNLPLVEVQHHHAHIASVMAEAIAAGQLTTDARVLGIAFDGTGAGTDGTIWGGEFLVAGLGGFERAAHLLTWALPGGAASVRDARRNAFALLSELGLLEHPGAARLLDSLDEQTRSVTATMIERGINSPRTSSMGRLFDAAAAILGTCDKATYEGEPAIELEAAAWRAFSSESACSTGNMASFSVTESSRPDDCHVLNSRPLFEALLEGIRTGVPAGKLALDFHVTIARASARIASEICVREDLDTVVLSGGVFMNRLFLQLLTHELKDAGLAVLVPHSVPVNDGCIAYGQAAIARARLAQIASQ
;
A
#
# COMPACT_ATOMS: atom_id res chain seq x y z
N MET A 1 2.09 29.29 -41.45
CA MET A 1 1.37 29.43 -40.18
C MET A 1 0.35 28.34 -40.17
N ARG A 2 0.23 27.64 -39.04
CA ARG A 2 -0.70 26.56 -38.80
C ARG A 2 -1.48 26.89 -37.50
N HIS A 3 -2.75 26.57 -37.44
CA HIS A 3 -3.61 26.82 -36.28
C HIS A 3 -4.16 25.49 -35.82
N VAL A 4 -3.90 25.13 -34.55
CA VAL A 4 -4.24 23.83 -33.98
C VAL A 4 -4.92 23.96 -32.64
N HIS A 5 -5.80 23.02 -32.34
CA HIS A 5 -6.26 22.69 -31.00
C HIS A 5 -5.52 21.46 -30.53
N ILE A 6 -4.94 21.53 -29.31
CA ILE A 6 -4.18 20.42 -28.70
C ILE A 6 -4.90 20.06 -27.40
N HIS A 7 -5.21 18.79 -27.24
CA HIS A 7 -5.79 18.23 -26.02
C HIS A 7 -4.79 17.26 -25.37
N VAL A 8 -4.42 17.55 -24.14
CA VAL A 8 -3.45 16.75 -23.36
C VAL A 8 -4.17 16.08 -22.20
N THR A 9 -4.10 14.75 -22.16
CA THR A 9 -4.77 13.92 -21.13
C THR A 9 -3.75 13.19 -20.23
N GLY A 10 -4.22 12.69 -19.08
CA GLY A 10 -3.40 12.02 -18.07
C GLY A 10 -3.39 12.77 -16.73
N ILE A 11 -2.31 12.61 -15.95
CA ILE A 11 -2.08 13.41 -14.73
C ILE A 11 -1.46 14.74 -15.18
N VAL A 12 -2.28 15.68 -15.58
CA VAL A 12 -1.88 16.97 -16.17
C VAL A 12 -2.39 18.18 -15.40
N GLN A 13 -3.15 17.95 -14.30
CA GLN A 13 -3.62 19.01 -13.41
C GLN A 13 -2.97 18.89 -12.03
N GLY A 14 -2.70 20.03 -11.37
CA GLY A 14 -2.02 20.09 -10.09
C GLY A 14 -0.53 19.73 -10.11
N VAL A 15 0.07 19.61 -11.28
CA VAL A 15 1.46 19.18 -11.54
C VAL A 15 2.29 20.23 -12.28
N GLY A 16 1.82 21.47 -12.38
CA GLY A 16 2.51 22.55 -13.05
C GLY A 16 2.43 22.54 -14.59
N MET A 17 1.46 21.81 -15.17
CA MET A 17 1.32 21.70 -16.64
C MET A 17 1.04 23.04 -17.31
N ARG A 18 0.09 23.86 -16.82
CA ARG A 18 -0.23 25.18 -17.40
C ARG A 18 0.97 26.12 -17.44
N PRO A 19 1.73 26.34 -16.34
CA PRO A 19 2.96 27.16 -16.41
C PRO A 19 4.06 26.54 -17.30
N PHE A 20 4.15 25.24 -17.39
CA PHE A 20 5.07 24.55 -18.29
C PHE A 20 4.70 24.84 -19.77
N VAL A 21 3.45 24.62 -20.15
CA VAL A 21 2.93 24.90 -21.50
C VAL A 21 3.17 26.38 -21.86
N TYR A 22 2.94 27.29 -20.92
CA TYR A 22 3.20 28.73 -21.13
C TYR A 22 4.68 28.99 -21.45
N ARG A 23 5.61 28.42 -20.67
CA ARG A 23 7.08 28.61 -20.91
C ARG A 23 7.52 28.01 -22.25
N GLU A 24 7.06 26.81 -22.56
CA GLU A 24 7.36 26.16 -23.85
C GLU A 24 6.79 26.97 -25.03
N ALA A 25 5.54 27.46 -24.90
CA ALA A 25 4.95 28.32 -25.93
C ALA A 25 5.75 29.59 -26.17
N MET A 26 6.22 30.24 -25.09
CA MET A 26 7.08 31.42 -25.20
C MET A 26 8.46 31.08 -25.83
N ALA A 27 9.05 29.95 -25.48
CA ALA A 27 10.34 29.51 -26.01
C ALA A 27 10.26 29.19 -27.51
N HIS A 28 9.15 28.65 -27.98
CA HIS A 28 8.90 28.29 -29.38
C HIS A 28 8.18 29.38 -30.19
N GLY A 29 7.89 30.56 -29.58
CA GLY A 29 7.22 31.67 -30.28
C GLY A 29 5.78 31.36 -30.69
N ILE A 30 5.06 30.55 -29.90
CA ILE A 30 3.66 30.18 -30.12
C ILE A 30 2.75 31.28 -29.60
N CYS A 31 1.73 31.63 -30.37
CA CYS A 31 0.63 32.49 -29.94
C CYS A 31 -0.59 31.62 -29.59
N GLY A 32 -1.36 31.99 -28.55
CA GLY A 32 -2.55 31.24 -28.20
C GLY A 32 -2.89 31.27 -26.72
N TRP A 33 -3.48 30.16 -26.27
CA TRP A 33 -3.87 30.03 -24.86
C TRP A 33 -3.86 28.57 -24.38
N VAL A 34 -3.80 28.39 -23.06
CA VAL A 34 -3.95 27.12 -22.36
C VAL A 34 -4.97 27.26 -21.24
N LEU A 35 -5.79 26.20 -21.03
CA LEU A 35 -6.72 26.08 -19.90
C LEU A 35 -6.78 24.65 -19.37
N ASN A 36 -7.26 24.50 -18.13
CA ASN A 36 -7.71 23.22 -17.58
C ASN A 36 -9.23 23.04 -17.82
N ALA A 37 -9.62 21.82 -18.18
CA ALA A 37 -11.03 21.41 -18.24
C ALA A 37 -11.22 20.09 -17.49
N GLY A 38 -12.45 19.63 -17.31
CA GLY A 38 -12.75 18.38 -16.63
C GLY A 38 -12.11 17.15 -17.29
N ASP A 39 -11.78 17.21 -18.57
CA ASP A 39 -11.21 16.14 -19.39
C ASP A 39 -9.70 16.27 -19.67
N GLY A 40 -9.04 17.34 -19.22
CA GLY A 40 -7.60 17.48 -19.45
C GLY A 40 -7.13 18.92 -19.50
N VAL A 41 -6.06 19.14 -20.31
CA VAL A 41 -5.52 20.46 -20.64
C VAL A 41 -5.76 20.74 -22.11
N HIS A 42 -6.41 21.86 -22.38
CA HIS A 42 -6.68 22.32 -23.73
C HIS A 42 -5.79 23.49 -24.09
N ILE A 43 -5.24 23.44 -25.31
CA ILE A 43 -4.32 24.46 -25.84
C ILE A 43 -4.80 24.82 -27.23
N GLU A 44 -4.96 26.09 -27.50
CA GLU A 44 -5.10 26.59 -28.86
C GLU A 44 -3.82 27.33 -29.25
N ALA A 45 -3.21 26.93 -30.37
CA ALA A 45 -1.89 27.36 -30.75
C ALA A 45 -1.78 27.75 -32.22
N HIS A 46 -1.09 28.85 -32.50
CA HIS A 46 -0.87 29.38 -33.83
C HIS A 46 0.60 29.78 -34.01
N ALA A 47 1.28 29.14 -34.98
CA ALA A 47 2.70 29.42 -35.30
C ALA A 47 3.12 28.80 -36.66
N PRO A 48 4.37 28.95 -37.12
CA PRO A 48 4.95 28.15 -38.20
C PRO A 48 4.89 26.64 -37.86
N ALA A 49 4.72 25.79 -38.89
CA ALA A 49 4.51 24.36 -38.70
C ALA A 49 5.64 23.67 -37.89
N ASP A 50 6.88 23.99 -38.22
CA ASP A 50 8.09 23.48 -37.55
C ASP A 50 8.15 23.88 -36.07
N ALA A 51 7.74 25.08 -35.71
CA ALA A 51 7.69 25.55 -34.35
C ALA A 51 6.57 24.82 -33.54
N LEU A 52 5.39 24.60 -34.18
CA LEU A 52 4.29 23.84 -33.58
C LEU A 52 4.67 22.37 -33.37
N ASP A 53 5.33 21.74 -34.35
CA ASP A 53 5.73 20.34 -34.21
C ASP A 53 6.77 20.16 -33.08
N ALA A 54 7.71 21.09 -32.93
CA ALA A 54 8.68 21.12 -31.82
C ALA A 54 7.99 21.37 -30.48
N PHE A 55 6.99 22.28 -30.42
CA PHE A 55 6.23 22.56 -29.25
C PHE A 55 5.40 21.33 -28.78
N VAL A 56 4.71 20.65 -29.72
CA VAL A 56 3.93 19.44 -29.43
C VAL A 56 4.84 18.32 -28.89
N ALA A 57 6.01 18.11 -29.47
CA ALA A 57 7.00 17.14 -28.97
C ALA A 57 7.42 17.48 -27.53
N ALA A 58 7.71 18.75 -27.25
CA ALA A 58 8.10 19.21 -25.91
C ALA A 58 7.01 18.95 -24.84
N LEU A 59 5.71 18.96 -25.19
CA LEU A 59 4.62 18.69 -24.23
C LEU A 59 4.72 17.31 -23.61
N SER A 60 5.28 16.33 -24.31
CA SER A 60 5.50 14.96 -23.79
C SER A 60 6.92 14.77 -23.26
N GLU A 61 7.95 15.25 -24.00
CA GLU A 61 9.35 14.98 -23.70
C GLU A 61 9.88 15.77 -22.49
N HIS A 62 9.41 17.01 -22.29
CA HIS A 62 9.86 17.91 -21.25
C HIS A 62 8.81 18.13 -20.15
N ALA A 63 7.76 17.32 -20.11
CA ALA A 63 6.67 17.46 -19.13
C ALA A 63 7.21 17.54 -17.68
N PRO A 64 6.56 18.31 -16.78
CA PRO A 64 6.97 18.37 -15.38
C PRO A 64 7.09 16.98 -14.77
N ALA A 65 8.08 16.75 -13.91
CA ALA A 65 8.36 15.43 -13.31
C ALA A 65 7.18 14.80 -12.55
N ALA A 66 6.22 15.61 -12.09
CA ALA A 66 5.00 15.16 -11.45
C ALA A 66 3.84 14.90 -12.45
N ALA A 67 4.00 15.31 -13.72
CA ALA A 67 3.03 15.07 -14.77
C ALA A 67 3.19 13.66 -15.35
N ARG A 68 2.07 13.08 -15.78
CA ARG A 68 2.06 11.89 -16.63
C ARG A 68 1.15 12.17 -17.81
N VAL A 69 1.77 12.50 -18.94
CA VAL A 69 1.06 12.71 -20.20
C VAL A 69 0.77 11.33 -20.80
N GLU A 70 -0.53 10.99 -20.94
CA GLU A 70 -0.96 9.72 -21.53
C GLU A 70 -1.21 9.87 -23.01
N TYR A 71 -1.79 10.99 -23.42
CA TYR A 71 -2.10 11.23 -24.81
C TYR A 71 -2.07 12.73 -25.15
N VAL A 72 -1.60 13.05 -26.35
CA VAL A 72 -1.62 14.40 -26.94
C VAL A 72 -2.32 14.32 -28.28
N GLU A 73 -3.54 14.83 -28.34
CA GLU A 73 -4.31 14.93 -29.56
C GLU A 73 -4.10 16.31 -30.21
N VAL A 74 -3.86 16.34 -31.52
CA VAL A 74 -3.66 17.57 -32.27
C VAL A 74 -4.66 17.62 -33.42
N VAL A 75 -5.54 18.63 -33.41
CA VAL A 75 -6.55 18.84 -34.43
C VAL A 75 -6.27 20.15 -35.15
N ASP A 76 -6.10 20.11 -36.49
CA ASP A 76 -5.94 21.31 -37.28
C ASP A 76 -7.26 22.09 -37.36
N LEU A 77 -7.24 23.36 -37.02
CA LEU A 77 -8.36 24.28 -37.09
C LEU A 77 -8.33 25.07 -38.40
N ALA A 78 -9.54 25.41 -38.90
CA ALA A 78 -9.61 26.21 -40.10
C ALA A 78 -8.98 27.62 -39.90
N ALA A 79 -8.14 28.04 -40.83
CA ALA A 79 -7.41 29.31 -40.73
C ALA A 79 -8.31 30.57 -40.58
N HIS A 80 -9.61 30.47 -40.85
CA HIS A 80 -10.58 31.56 -40.78
C HIS A 80 -11.17 31.76 -39.33
N GLY A 81 -10.77 30.98 -38.34
CA GLY A 81 -11.28 31.05 -36.96
C GLY A 81 -10.33 31.73 -35.98
N TRP A 82 -9.11 32.09 -36.37
CA TRP A 82 -8.13 32.73 -35.47
C TRP A 82 -8.57 34.16 -35.14
N ASP A 83 -8.76 34.44 -33.88
CA ASP A 83 -9.05 35.78 -33.36
C ASP A 83 -7.76 36.58 -33.31
N THR A 84 -7.63 37.66 -34.12
CA THR A 84 -6.46 38.56 -34.17
C THR A 84 -6.17 39.21 -32.81
N ALA A 85 -7.10 39.21 -31.83
CA ALA A 85 -6.84 39.63 -30.47
C ALA A 85 -5.86 38.64 -29.74
N ASN A 86 -5.75 37.43 -30.24
CA ASN A 86 -4.83 36.41 -29.73
C ASN A 86 -3.40 36.47 -30.37
N GLU A 87 -3.14 37.34 -31.34
CA GLU A 87 -1.85 37.48 -32.01
C GLU A 87 -0.74 38.10 -31.14
N GLN A 88 -1.04 38.55 -29.92
CA GLN A 88 -0.08 39.25 -29.04
C GLN A 88 0.54 38.35 -27.97
N GLY A 89 0.86 37.08 -28.30
CA GLY A 89 1.57 36.18 -27.39
C GLY A 89 0.72 35.01 -26.88
N PHE A 90 1.20 34.32 -25.84
CA PHE A 90 0.56 33.18 -25.25
C PHE A 90 -0.04 33.54 -23.87
N ARG A 91 -1.20 32.97 -23.50
CA ARG A 91 -1.87 33.30 -22.24
C ARG A 91 -2.46 32.05 -21.57
N ILE A 92 -2.58 32.09 -20.26
CA ILE A 92 -3.35 31.11 -19.50
C ILE A 92 -4.74 31.69 -19.24
N VAL A 93 -5.77 30.93 -19.57
CA VAL A 93 -7.17 31.35 -19.38
C VAL A 93 -7.81 30.53 -18.24
N ALA A 94 -8.94 31.02 -17.72
CA ALA A 94 -9.68 30.38 -16.64
C ALA A 94 -10.09 28.96 -17.03
N SER A 95 -10.08 28.06 -16.04
CA SER A 95 -10.55 26.68 -16.18
C SER A 95 -12.02 26.64 -16.59
N GLN A 96 -12.42 25.62 -17.35
CA GLN A 96 -13.80 25.38 -17.78
C GLN A 96 -14.33 24.09 -17.16
N ASP A 97 -15.58 24.11 -16.70
CA ASP A 97 -16.27 23.01 -16.02
C ASP A 97 -17.42 22.43 -16.87
N GLN A 98 -17.29 22.48 -18.19
CA GLN A 98 -18.37 22.05 -19.14
C GLN A 98 -18.11 20.67 -19.76
N THR A 99 -17.01 20.01 -19.42
CA THR A 99 -16.64 18.69 -19.95
C THR A 99 -16.80 17.60 -18.89
N ALA A 100 -16.88 16.34 -19.32
CA ALA A 100 -16.87 15.20 -18.39
C ALA A 100 -15.58 15.18 -17.55
N HIS A 101 -15.68 14.79 -16.26
CA HIS A 101 -14.53 14.71 -15.36
C HIS A 101 -13.68 13.47 -15.65
N THR A 102 -12.95 13.48 -16.77
CA THR A 102 -12.08 12.37 -17.18
C THR A 102 -10.62 12.56 -16.79
N THR A 103 -10.23 13.77 -16.39
CA THR A 103 -8.87 14.08 -15.93
C THR A 103 -8.49 13.31 -14.67
N LEU A 104 -7.21 12.98 -14.56
CA LEU A 104 -6.67 12.24 -13.42
C LEU A 104 -6.22 13.19 -12.32
N VAL A 105 -6.38 12.75 -11.07
CA VAL A 105 -5.91 13.48 -9.88
C VAL A 105 -4.52 13.02 -9.51
N SER A 106 -3.59 13.98 -9.37
CA SER A 106 -2.26 13.69 -8.84
C SER A 106 -2.35 13.21 -7.39
N PRO A 107 -1.59 12.19 -6.99
CA PRO A 107 -1.37 11.89 -5.59
C PRO A 107 -0.62 13.04 -4.89
N ASP A 108 -0.59 13.01 -3.55
CA ASP A 108 0.22 13.94 -2.77
C ASP A 108 1.72 13.71 -3.04
N ILE A 109 2.46 14.79 -3.15
CA ILE A 109 3.88 14.80 -3.55
C ILE A 109 4.72 15.32 -2.39
N ALA A 110 5.82 14.63 -2.08
CA ALA A 110 6.77 15.07 -1.05
C ALA A 110 7.38 16.44 -1.35
N THR A 111 7.82 17.14 -0.31
CA THR A 111 8.50 18.45 -0.40
C THR A 111 9.70 18.34 -1.36
N CYS A 112 9.73 19.20 -2.38
CA CYS A 112 10.83 19.25 -3.35
C CYS A 112 12.05 20.01 -2.79
N ASP A 113 13.20 19.80 -3.42
CA ASP A 113 14.47 20.39 -2.98
C ASP A 113 14.47 21.92 -2.98
N ASP A 114 13.76 22.56 -3.92
CA ASP A 114 13.62 24.02 -3.94
C ASP A 114 12.84 24.53 -2.73
N CYS A 115 11.70 23.91 -2.40
CA CYS A 115 10.94 24.26 -1.22
C CYS A 115 11.70 23.93 0.07
N LEU A 116 12.49 22.84 0.07
CA LEU A 116 13.32 22.49 1.22
C LEU A 116 14.45 23.52 1.41
N ARG A 117 15.08 24.00 0.34
CA ARG A 117 16.08 25.07 0.42
C ARG A 117 15.50 26.36 0.99
N GLU A 118 14.31 26.79 0.51
CA GLU A 118 13.64 27.99 1.02
C GLU A 118 13.14 27.81 2.47
N LEU A 119 12.71 26.60 2.84
CA LEU A 119 12.30 26.29 4.22
C LEU A 119 13.41 26.57 5.24
N PHE A 120 14.67 26.38 4.84
CA PHE A 120 15.83 26.59 5.72
C PHE A 120 16.69 27.80 5.35
N ASP A 121 16.26 28.66 4.41
CA ASP A 121 16.93 29.91 4.09
C ASP A 121 16.39 31.07 4.96
N PRO A 122 17.17 31.61 5.91
CA PRO A 122 16.72 32.74 6.76
C PRO A 122 16.34 34.00 5.98
N ALA A 123 16.76 34.13 4.71
CA ALA A 123 16.41 35.25 3.85
C ALA A 123 15.07 35.09 3.15
N ASP A 124 14.51 33.88 3.11
CA ASP A 124 13.21 33.61 2.48
C ASP A 124 12.06 34.00 3.40
N ARG A 125 11.00 34.57 2.83
CA ARG A 125 9.78 34.96 3.60
C ARG A 125 9.01 33.75 4.16
N ARG A 126 9.24 32.54 3.63
CA ARG A 126 8.67 31.27 4.11
C ARG A 126 9.66 30.47 4.96
N TYR A 127 10.75 31.11 5.42
CA TYR A 127 11.68 30.48 6.35
C TYR A 127 10.94 29.87 7.54
N HIS A 128 11.12 28.56 7.75
CA HIS A 128 10.44 27.75 8.76
C HIS A 128 8.91 27.67 8.63
N TYR A 129 8.33 27.99 7.46
CA TYR A 129 6.88 27.86 7.28
C TYR A 129 6.47 26.39 7.07
N PRO A 130 5.68 25.76 8.00
CA PRO A 130 5.43 24.30 8.00
C PRO A 130 4.58 23.80 6.85
N PHE A 131 4.06 24.69 5.99
CA PHE A 131 3.19 24.35 4.85
C PHE A 131 3.72 24.88 3.52
N ILE A 132 5.01 25.24 3.44
CA ILE A 132 5.64 25.68 2.20
C ILE A 132 5.47 24.63 1.09
N ASN A 133 5.12 25.08 -0.11
CA ASN A 133 4.96 24.23 -1.29
C ASN A 133 5.09 25.04 -2.57
N CYS A 134 5.04 24.35 -3.73
CA CYS A 134 4.99 24.96 -5.05
C CYS A 134 4.17 24.05 -5.99
N THR A 135 4.24 24.31 -7.31
CA THR A 135 3.57 23.45 -8.30
C THR A 135 4.10 22.02 -8.35
N ASN A 136 5.36 21.80 -7.92
CA ASN A 136 6.03 20.50 -8.02
C ASN A 136 5.92 19.64 -6.74
N CYS A 137 5.36 20.13 -5.66
CA CYS A 137 5.28 19.41 -4.39
C CYS A 137 4.07 19.80 -3.55
N GLY A 138 3.83 19.07 -2.45
CA GLY A 138 2.77 19.34 -1.48
C GLY A 138 1.51 18.53 -1.71
N PRO A 139 0.42 18.85 -0.98
CA PRO A 139 -0.82 18.11 -0.99
C PRO A 139 -1.59 18.29 -2.31
N ARG A 140 -2.30 17.22 -2.71
CA ARG A 140 -3.17 17.17 -3.89
C ARG A 140 -4.47 16.43 -3.55
N PHE A 141 -4.45 15.10 -3.56
CA PHE A 141 -5.61 14.26 -3.28
C PHE A 141 -6.18 14.47 -1.87
N THR A 142 -5.34 14.72 -0.90
CA THR A 142 -5.79 14.95 0.49
C THR A 142 -6.56 16.25 0.68
N ILE A 143 -6.39 17.22 -0.23
CA ILE A 143 -7.03 18.53 -0.14
C ILE A 143 -8.07 18.82 -1.23
N ILE A 144 -8.14 18.04 -2.32
CA ILE A 144 -9.09 18.26 -3.42
C ILE A 144 -10.50 17.94 -2.97
N ARG A 145 -11.49 18.71 -3.39
CA ARG A 145 -12.93 18.49 -3.18
C ARG A 145 -13.59 17.96 -4.45
N SER A 146 -13.29 18.58 -5.56
CA SER A 146 -13.82 18.23 -6.89
C SER A 146 -12.85 18.64 -7.99
N LEU A 147 -13.06 18.14 -9.20
CA LEU A 147 -12.39 18.60 -10.42
C LEU A 147 -13.19 19.77 -11.02
N PRO A 148 -12.56 20.65 -11.82
CA PRO A 148 -11.12 20.77 -12.06
C PRO A 148 -10.33 21.18 -10.81
N TYR A 149 -9.03 20.83 -10.74
CA TYR A 149 -8.17 21.11 -9.59
C TYR A 149 -7.82 22.60 -9.52
N ASP A 150 -8.66 23.37 -8.84
CA ASP A 150 -8.47 24.79 -8.56
C ASP A 150 -8.64 25.08 -7.06
N ARG A 151 -8.03 26.17 -6.52
CA ARG A 151 -8.01 26.47 -5.08
C ARG A 151 -9.41 26.49 -4.45
N ALA A 152 -10.41 27.04 -5.16
CA ALA A 152 -11.80 27.06 -4.69
C ALA A 152 -12.38 25.64 -4.49
N ALA A 153 -11.90 24.66 -5.26
CA ALA A 153 -12.28 23.25 -5.17
C ALA A 153 -11.38 22.44 -4.24
N THR A 154 -10.68 23.08 -3.30
CA THR A 154 -9.81 22.42 -2.32
C THR A 154 -10.14 22.87 -0.89
N SER A 155 -9.53 22.21 0.11
CA SER A 155 -9.58 22.68 1.51
C SER A 155 -8.83 24.01 1.74
N MET A 156 -8.07 24.49 0.74
CA MET A 156 -7.42 25.80 0.80
C MET A 156 -8.36 26.98 0.52
N ASN A 157 -9.60 26.72 0.14
CA ASN A 157 -10.61 27.76 -0.11
C ASN A 157 -10.88 28.69 1.08
N CYS A 158 -10.72 28.19 2.30
CA CYS A 158 -10.88 28.99 3.53
C CYS A 158 -9.68 29.88 3.86
N PHE A 159 -8.57 29.82 3.10
CA PHE A 159 -7.35 30.57 3.30
C PHE A 159 -7.17 31.60 2.16
N PRO A 160 -7.71 32.84 2.28
CA PRO A 160 -7.54 33.87 1.27
C PRO A 160 -6.07 34.31 1.18
N MET A 161 -5.54 34.41 -0.04
CA MET A 161 -4.14 34.76 -0.26
C MET A 161 -3.85 36.21 0.17
N CYS A 162 -2.70 36.45 0.81
CA CYS A 162 -2.13 37.77 0.97
C CYS A 162 -1.68 38.36 -0.38
N PRO A 163 -1.45 39.69 -0.47
CA PRO A 163 -1.05 40.32 -1.73
C PRO A 163 0.20 39.68 -2.38
N GLU A 164 1.18 39.30 -1.58
CA GLU A 164 2.44 38.73 -2.04
C GLU A 164 2.22 37.31 -2.62
N CYS A 165 1.50 36.43 -1.91
CA CYS A 165 1.16 35.10 -2.44
C CYS A 165 0.27 35.20 -3.68
N ALA A 166 -0.67 36.17 -3.71
CA ALA A 166 -1.51 36.39 -4.89
C ALA A 166 -0.69 36.85 -6.10
N ALA A 167 0.34 37.67 -5.88
CA ALA A 167 1.27 38.10 -6.95
C ALA A 167 2.07 36.91 -7.52
N GLU A 168 2.69 36.08 -6.66
CA GLU A 168 3.40 34.84 -7.08
C GLU A 168 2.46 33.87 -7.78
N TYR A 169 1.25 33.69 -7.26
CA TYR A 169 0.22 32.83 -7.87
C TYR A 169 -0.20 33.30 -9.27
N ALA A 170 -0.16 34.60 -9.54
CA ALA A 170 -0.53 35.19 -10.82
C ALA A 170 0.65 35.38 -11.79
N ASP A 171 1.91 35.26 -11.36
CA ASP A 171 3.10 35.43 -12.19
C ASP A 171 3.48 34.10 -12.90
N PRO A 172 3.34 34.00 -14.25
CA PRO A 172 3.69 32.79 -14.99
C PRO A 172 5.17 32.39 -14.90
N LEU A 173 6.05 33.29 -14.48
CA LEU A 173 7.47 33.02 -14.31
C LEU A 173 7.80 32.51 -12.90
N ASP A 174 6.89 32.67 -11.93
CA ASP A 174 7.09 32.16 -10.58
C ASP A 174 6.81 30.65 -10.50
N ARG A 175 7.59 29.93 -9.69
CA ARG A 175 7.40 28.48 -9.48
C ARG A 175 6.14 28.15 -8.65
N ARG A 176 5.46 29.14 -8.10
CA ARG A 176 4.16 29.03 -7.42
C ARG A 176 2.98 29.45 -8.29
N PHE A 177 3.23 29.77 -9.54
CA PHE A 177 2.17 30.09 -10.47
C PHE A 177 1.09 29.02 -10.51
N HIS A 178 -0.15 29.39 -10.14
CA HIS A 178 -1.27 28.47 -10.00
C HIS A 178 -1.02 27.24 -9.08
N ALA A 179 -0.10 27.36 -8.10
CA ALA A 179 0.06 26.36 -7.06
C ALA A 179 -1.11 26.48 -6.07
N GLN A 180 -2.10 25.58 -6.16
CA GLN A 180 -3.36 25.70 -5.40
C GLN A 180 -3.16 25.74 -3.88
N PRO A 181 -2.18 24.99 -3.28
CA PRO A 181 -1.92 25.06 -1.85
C PRO A 181 -0.96 26.19 -1.43
N ASP A 182 -0.51 27.08 -2.36
CA ASP A 182 0.42 28.16 -2.03
C ASP A 182 -0.08 29.05 -0.88
N ALA A 183 0.82 29.37 0.05
CA ALA A 183 0.53 30.14 1.26
C ALA A 183 1.82 30.57 1.97
N CYS A 184 1.68 31.44 2.98
CA CYS A 184 2.72 31.84 3.93
C CYS A 184 2.11 32.02 5.34
N PHE A 185 2.88 32.48 6.31
CA PHE A 185 2.39 32.72 7.67
C PHE A 185 1.18 33.69 7.75
N ASP A 186 1.07 34.64 6.83
CA ASP A 186 -0.02 35.65 6.88
C ASP A 186 -1.34 35.14 6.32
N CYS A 187 -1.31 34.13 5.44
CA CYS A 187 -2.50 33.77 4.68
C CYS A 187 -2.77 32.26 4.57
N GLY A 188 -1.95 31.45 5.19
CA GLY A 188 -2.04 30.00 5.07
C GLY A 188 -2.39 29.27 6.34
N PRO A 189 -2.34 27.93 6.28
CA PRO A 189 -2.55 27.10 7.46
C PRO A 189 -1.50 27.35 8.55
N HIS A 190 -1.93 27.12 9.78
CA HIS A 190 -1.08 27.23 10.97
C HIS A 190 -1.07 25.94 11.75
N ILE A 191 0.08 25.61 12.35
CA ILE A 191 0.16 24.51 13.31
C ILE A 191 -0.52 24.91 14.61
N THR A 192 -1.09 23.92 15.29
CA THR A 192 -1.74 24.07 16.59
C THR A 192 -1.12 23.12 17.61
N TRP A 193 -1.05 23.53 18.85
CA TRP A 193 -0.52 22.71 19.94
C TRP A 193 -1.53 22.59 21.07
N ARG A 194 -1.80 21.34 21.49
CA ARG A 194 -2.62 21.02 22.66
C ARG A 194 -1.89 19.95 23.47
N GLU A 195 -1.73 20.15 24.78
CA GLU A 195 -1.02 19.23 25.67
C GLU A 195 -1.95 18.77 26.79
N ALA A 196 -1.87 17.47 27.15
CA ALA A 196 -2.63 16.96 28.29
C ALA A 196 -2.12 17.57 29.60
N SER A 197 -3.03 17.97 30.47
CA SER A 197 -2.66 18.50 31.80
C SER A 197 -2.02 17.42 32.65
N VAL A 198 -0.80 17.62 33.12
CA VAL A 198 -0.14 16.71 34.04
C VAL A 198 -0.77 16.91 35.43
N GLY A 199 -1.61 15.95 35.88
CA GLY A 199 -2.16 15.95 37.26
C GLY A 199 -3.59 16.50 37.41
N GLY A 200 -4.31 16.78 36.31
CA GLY A 200 -5.74 17.14 36.34
C GLY A 200 -6.65 15.93 36.38
N GLU A 201 -7.80 16.05 37.05
CA GLU A 201 -8.85 15.04 36.94
C GLU A 201 -9.35 14.94 35.48
N PRO A 202 -9.85 13.75 35.01
CA PRO A 202 -10.42 13.63 33.68
C PRO A 202 -11.61 14.62 33.53
N GLY A 203 -11.43 15.67 32.76
CA GLY A 203 -12.46 16.71 32.54
C GLY A 203 -12.03 18.16 32.80
N GLU A 204 -10.88 18.43 33.43
CA GLU A 204 -10.38 19.80 33.52
C GLU A 204 -9.86 20.27 32.16
N ALA A 205 -10.30 21.47 31.77
CA ALA A 205 -10.03 22.07 30.48
C ALA A 205 -8.52 22.13 30.23
N ALA A 206 -8.07 21.38 29.21
CA ALA A 206 -6.72 21.51 28.68
C ALA A 206 -6.44 22.99 28.37
N ALA A 207 -5.20 23.46 28.64
CA ALA A 207 -4.77 24.77 28.25
C ALA A 207 -5.22 25.12 26.83
N LEU A 208 -5.64 26.36 26.57
CA LEU A 208 -6.05 26.80 25.23
C LEU A 208 -5.00 26.41 24.21
N PRO A 209 -5.40 25.90 23.03
CA PRO A 209 -4.44 25.48 22.02
C PRO A 209 -3.57 26.66 21.62
N ALA A 210 -2.24 26.48 21.63
CA ALA A 210 -1.34 27.45 21.03
C ALA A 210 -1.43 27.35 19.51
N VAL A 211 -1.38 28.48 18.81
CA VAL A 211 -1.43 28.57 17.35
C VAL A 211 -0.17 29.23 16.82
N GLY A 212 0.51 28.60 15.89
CA GLY A 212 1.74 29.08 15.26
C GLY A 212 1.48 30.05 14.12
N THR A 213 0.92 31.23 14.43
CA THR A 213 0.58 32.26 13.43
C THR A 213 1.78 33.03 12.90
N THR A 214 2.91 32.99 13.58
CA THR A 214 4.17 33.57 13.13
C THR A 214 5.28 32.48 13.17
N ARG A 215 6.42 32.82 12.57
CA ARG A 215 7.60 31.95 12.64
C ARG A 215 7.98 31.65 14.08
N GLU A 216 8.10 32.67 14.91
CA GLU A 216 8.53 32.57 16.32
C GLU A 216 7.58 31.68 17.14
N THR A 217 6.27 31.81 16.91
CA THR A 217 5.27 30.96 17.60
C THR A 217 5.25 29.53 17.06
N SER A 218 5.48 29.34 15.75
CA SER A 218 5.63 28.01 15.14
C SER A 218 6.89 27.31 15.64
N ASP A 219 8.03 28.00 15.65
CA ASP A 219 9.30 27.47 16.17
C ASP A 219 9.16 27.08 17.64
N ALA A 220 8.50 27.88 18.45
CA ALA A 220 8.24 27.58 19.87
C ALA A 220 7.36 26.31 20.04
N ILE A 221 6.35 26.12 19.20
CA ILE A 221 5.52 24.91 19.18
C ILE A 221 6.36 23.68 18.78
N ILE A 222 7.17 23.80 17.73
CA ILE A 222 8.07 22.72 17.28
C ILE A 222 9.07 22.36 18.37
N ASP A 223 9.69 23.35 18.99
CA ASP A 223 10.62 23.18 20.09
C ASP A 223 9.96 22.46 21.28
N ARG A 224 8.73 22.85 21.65
CA ARG A 224 7.97 22.18 22.72
C ARG A 224 7.63 20.74 22.38
N CYS A 225 7.23 20.48 21.13
CA CYS A 225 6.98 19.13 20.64
C CYS A 225 8.24 18.25 20.79
N VAL A 226 9.37 18.75 20.31
CA VAL A 226 10.64 18.01 20.34
C VAL A 226 11.18 17.85 21.77
N GLU A 227 10.98 18.84 22.65
CA GLU A 227 11.30 18.74 24.09
C GLU A 227 10.51 17.60 24.74
N LEU A 228 9.20 17.48 24.45
CA LEU A 228 8.36 16.41 24.97
C LEU A 228 8.81 15.03 24.45
N LEU A 229 9.15 14.94 23.16
CA LEU A 229 9.69 13.70 22.56
C LEU A 229 11.03 13.30 23.21
N ALA A 230 11.95 14.26 23.41
CA ALA A 230 13.24 14.02 24.08
C ALA A 230 13.07 13.59 25.53
N GLY A 231 12.00 14.07 26.19
CA GLY A 231 11.60 13.62 27.53
C GLY A 231 10.95 12.23 27.58
N GLY A 232 10.84 11.54 26.43
CA GLY A 232 10.21 10.22 26.33
C GLY A 232 8.70 10.26 26.16
N GLY A 233 8.11 11.42 25.85
CA GLY A 233 6.69 11.58 25.58
C GLY A 233 6.28 11.06 24.20
N ILE A 234 4.98 10.93 24.01
CA ILE A 234 4.33 10.47 22.76
C ILE A 234 3.46 11.61 22.24
N VAL A 235 3.67 12.00 20.97
CA VAL A 235 2.92 13.10 20.35
C VAL A 235 2.10 12.60 19.17
N ALA A 236 0.84 13.02 19.12
CA ALA A 236 0.00 12.85 17.92
C ALA A 236 0.26 14.00 16.96
N ILE A 237 0.77 13.71 15.76
CA ILE A 237 1.21 14.72 14.76
C ILE A 237 0.33 14.60 13.52
N LYS A 238 -0.30 15.69 13.10
CA LYS A 238 -1.13 15.73 11.89
C LYS A 238 -0.26 15.74 10.64
N GLY A 239 -0.38 14.67 9.83
CA GLY A 239 0.27 14.52 8.53
C GLY A 239 -0.59 15.03 7.37
N LEU A 240 -0.38 14.48 6.16
CA LEU A 240 -1.18 14.78 4.98
C LEU A 240 -2.54 14.08 4.99
N GLY A 241 -2.56 12.79 5.25
CA GLY A 241 -3.77 11.94 5.17
C GLY A 241 -4.34 11.48 6.50
N GLY A 242 -3.75 11.89 7.62
CA GLY A 242 -4.14 11.52 8.97
C GLY A 242 -3.06 11.82 9.99
N PHE A 243 -3.33 11.47 11.24
CA PHE A 243 -2.39 11.66 12.35
C PHE A 243 -1.37 10.51 12.44
N HIS A 244 -0.17 10.83 12.90
CA HIS A 244 0.84 9.86 13.34
C HIS A 244 1.01 9.94 14.85
N LEU A 245 1.36 8.82 15.47
CA LEU A 245 1.91 8.80 16.81
C LEU A 245 3.43 8.72 16.71
N ALA A 246 4.10 9.68 17.30
CA ALA A 246 5.56 9.80 17.28
C ALA A 246 6.16 9.68 18.68
N CYS A 247 7.33 9.04 18.76
CA CYS A 247 8.22 9.07 19.94
C CYS A 247 9.68 8.90 19.47
N ASP A 248 10.65 9.14 20.35
CA ASP A 248 12.05 8.89 20.09
C ASP A 248 12.29 7.38 19.85
N ALA A 249 12.77 7.03 18.66
CA ALA A 249 13.01 5.65 18.27
C ALA A 249 14.23 5.01 18.98
N SER A 250 15.08 5.79 19.61
CA SER A 250 16.22 5.31 20.40
C SER A 250 15.86 5.06 21.87
N ASN A 251 14.75 5.60 22.35
CA ASN A 251 14.30 5.50 23.74
C ASN A 251 13.41 4.29 23.96
N GLU A 252 13.95 3.22 24.54
CA GLU A 252 13.21 1.96 24.79
C GLU A 252 11.95 2.19 25.66
N GLN A 253 12.03 3.06 26.66
CA GLN A 253 10.88 3.33 27.53
C GLN A 253 9.74 4.01 26.77
N ALA A 254 10.05 4.98 25.90
CA ALA A 254 9.07 5.67 25.07
C ALA A 254 8.41 4.70 24.06
N VAL A 255 9.22 3.86 23.40
CA VAL A 255 8.70 2.88 22.41
C VAL A 255 7.84 1.82 23.09
N ALA A 256 8.28 1.26 24.23
CA ALA A 256 7.51 0.29 24.99
C ALA A 256 6.19 0.89 25.50
N GLU A 257 6.21 2.14 25.96
CA GLU A 257 5.01 2.85 26.41
C GLU A 257 4.04 3.13 25.27
N LEU A 258 4.54 3.56 24.10
CA LEU A 258 3.71 3.69 22.89
C LEU A 258 3.02 2.38 22.55
N ARG A 259 3.72 1.25 22.57
CA ARG A 259 3.16 -0.07 22.31
C ARG A 259 2.05 -0.42 23.31
N ARG A 260 2.30 -0.19 24.59
CA ARG A 260 1.35 -0.44 25.68
C ARG A 260 0.07 0.38 25.50
N ARG A 261 0.19 1.71 25.28
CA ARG A 261 -0.95 2.62 25.14
C ARG A 261 -1.75 2.33 23.87
N LYS A 262 -1.07 2.07 22.73
CA LYS A 262 -1.70 1.74 21.45
C LYS A 262 -2.26 0.31 21.40
N ARG A 263 -1.99 -0.54 22.42
CA ARG A 263 -2.31 -1.97 22.44
C ARG A 263 -1.74 -2.73 21.23
N ARG A 264 -0.51 -2.35 20.85
CA ARG A 264 0.19 -2.92 19.70
C ARG A 264 1.41 -3.71 20.20
N SER A 265 1.25 -5.02 20.42
CA SER A 265 2.28 -5.85 21.07
C SER A 265 3.57 -5.94 20.26
N ASN A 266 3.62 -6.78 19.21
CA ASN A 266 4.86 -7.13 18.53
C ASN A 266 4.98 -6.57 17.10
N LYS A 267 3.88 -6.14 16.47
CA LYS A 267 3.93 -5.64 15.08
C LYS A 267 5.00 -4.54 14.95
N PRO A 268 5.96 -4.64 14.01
CA PRO A 268 7.04 -3.67 13.84
C PRO A 268 6.52 -2.24 13.68
N LEU A 269 7.33 -1.28 14.14
CA LEU A 269 7.08 0.15 13.98
C LEU A 269 7.99 0.69 12.89
N ALA A 270 7.45 1.56 12.02
CA ALA A 270 8.26 2.29 11.05
C ALA A 270 8.98 3.47 11.74
N VAL A 271 10.15 3.79 11.24
CA VAL A 271 10.92 4.95 11.68
C VAL A 271 11.09 5.96 10.56
N MET A 272 11.02 7.23 10.94
CA MET A 272 11.37 8.34 10.07
C MET A 272 12.76 8.84 10.47
N VAL A 273 13.66 8.90 9.51
CA VAL A 273 15.02 9.44 9.70
C VAL A 273 15.19 10.69 8.84
N ARG A 274 16.14 11.55 9.18
CA ARG A 274 16.30 12.85 8.54
C ARG A 274 16.61 12.76 7.04
N ASP A 275 17.53 11.86 6.67
CA ASP A 275 18.06 11.77 5.31
C ASP A 275 18.53 10.33 4.96
N LEU A 276 19.07 10.19 3.75
CA LEU A 276 19.61 8.92 3.26
C LEU A 276 20.81 8.42 4.05
N ALA A 277 21.65 9.32 4.56
CA ALA A 277 22.82 8.95 5.34
C ALA A 277 22.40 8.23 6.65
N ASP A 278 21.40 8.77 7.34
CA ASP A 278 20.85 8.11 8.53
C ASP A 278 20.14 6.78 8.20
N ALA A 279 19.45 6.70 7.06
CA ALA A 279 18.88 5.42 6.59
C ALA A 279 19.95 4.37 6.33
N GLU A 280 21.09 4.75 5.75
CA GLU A 280 22.23 3.87 5.47
C GLU A 280 23.01 3.45 6.72
N ARG A 281 22.96 4.26 7.78
CA ARG A 281 23.51 3.88 9.10
C ARG A 281 22.67 2.77 9.75
N LEU A 282 21.36 2.73 9.48
CA LEU A 282 20.45 1.72 10.04
C LEU A 282 20.36 0.45 9.19
N CYS A 283 20.33 0.60 7.86
CA CYS A 283 19.95 -0.46 6.95
C CYS A 283 20.84 -0.54 5.71
N HIS A 284 20.74 -1.67 5.00
CA HIS A 284 21.33 -1.82 3.65
C HIS A 284 20.39 -1.18 2.62
N VAL A 285 20.83 -0.10 1.99
CA VAL A 285 20.09 0.66 0.99
C VAL A 285 20.74 0.45 -0.37
N ASN A 286 20.03 -0.23 -1.29
CA ASN A 286 20.45 -0.35 -2.70
C ASN A 286 19.93 0.85 -3.52
N ASP A 287 20.33 0.97 -4.80
CA ASP A 287 20.00 2.11 -5.64
C ASP A 287 18.49 2.27 -5.86
N VAL A 288 17.75 1.18 -6.03
CA VAL A 288 16.28 1.21 -6.16
C VAL A 288 15.62 1.73 -4.88
N ALA A 289 16.02 1.23 -3.73
CA ALA A 289 15.53 1.68 -2.43
C ALA A 289 15.90 3.16 -2.17
N ARG A 290 17.10 3.58 -2.58
CA ARG A 290 17.54 4.99 -2.53
C ARG A 290 16.60 5.88 -3.34
N GLY A 291 16.27 5.48 -4.56
CA GLY A 291 15.32 6.19 -5.42
C GLY A 291 13.91 6.29 -4.81
N LEU A 292 13.45 5.23 -4.14
CA LEU A 292 12.16 5.23 -3.44
C LEU A 292 12.15 6.18 -2.23
N LEU A 293 13.20 6.12 -1.40
CA LEU A 293 13.32 6.96 -0.20
C LEU A 293 13.44 8.46 -0.54
N ALA A 294 14.24 8.81 -1.56
CA ALA A 294 14.49 10.20 -1.94
C ALA A 294 13.52 10.74 -2.99
N GLY A 295 12.72 9.90 -3.62
CA GLY A 295 11.79 10.27 -4.67
C GLY A 295 10.62 11.13 -4.20
N SER A 296 9.72 11.44 -5.12
CA SER A 296 8.53 12.28 -4.87
C SER A 296 7.45 11.62 -4.01
N ILE A 297 7.47 10.29 -3.86
CA ILE A 297 6.49 9.53 -3.07
C ILE A 297 6.95 9.39 -1.61
N ARG A 298 8.23 9.05 -1.38
CA ARG A 298 8.82 8.78 -0.05
C ARG A 298 7.98 7.81 0.78
N PRO A 299 7.75 6.56 0.30
CA PRO A 299 7.01 5.56 1.04
C PRO A 299 7.83 5.03 2.22
N ILE A 300 7.20 4.24 3.07
CA ILE A 300 7.93 3.36 3.99
C ILE A 300 8.56 2.24 3.16
N VAL A 301 9.90 2.14 3.20
CA VAL A 301 10.65 1.09 2.51
C VAL A 301 11.11 0.05 3.54
N LEU A 302 10.76 -1.22 3.33
CA LEU A 302 11.23 -2.33 4.16
C LEU A 302 12.65 -2.70 3.77
N LEU A 303 13.60 -2.44 4.65
CA LEU A 303 15.04 -2.57 4.41
C LEU A 303 15.67 -3.58 5.37
N ARG A 304 16.65 -4.35 4.89
CA ARG A 304 17.45 -5.22 5.78
C ARG A 304 18.27 -4.38 6.76
N ARG A 305 18.14 -4.68 8.04
CA ARG A 305 18.90 -4.03 9.11
C ARG A 305 20.39 -4.37 8.97
N ARG A 306 21.25 -3.41 9.30
CA ARG A 306 22.66 -3.69 9.54
C ARG A 306 22.76 -4.43 10.88
N ALA A 307 23.66 -5.42 10.95
CA ALA A 307 23.99 -6.05 12.23
C ALA A 307 24.62 -4.97 13.13
N VAL A 308 24.08 -4.78 14.32
CA VAL A 308 24.79 -4.06 15.38
C VAL A 308 25.94 -4.99 15.81
N CYS A 309 27.15 -4.73 15.33
CA CYS A 309 28.32 -5.50 15.71
C CYS A 309 28.57 -5.35 17.22
N GLY A 310 28.16 -6.36 17.98
CA GLY A 310 28.76 -6.61 19.29
C GLY A 310 29.96 -7.56 19.09
N SER A 311 31.16 -7.08 19.22
CA SER A 311 32.39 -7.72 19.67
C SER A 311 33.69 -7.32 18.98
N ASP A 312 33.71 -6.73 17.75
CA ASP A 312 34.99 -6.26 17.19
C ASP A 312 34.78 -4.99 16.33
N GLY A 313 34.92 -3.82 16.97
CA GLY A 313 35.04 -2.53 16.32
C GLY A 313 33.75 -1.78 16.17
N ASP A 314 33.30 -1.13 17.24
CA ASP A 314 32.29 -0.07 17.17
C ASP A 314 32.67 0.92 16.06
N SER A 315 31.87 0.95 14.97
CA SER A 315 31.82 2.13 14.15
C SER A 315 31.21 3.24 15.02
N PRO A 316 31.95 4.31 15.35
CA PRO A 316 31.44 5.37 16.23
C PRO A 316 30.18 6.07 15.68
N ASP A 317 29.75 5.72 14.49
CA ASP A 317 28.61 6.29 13.74
C ASP A 317 27.36 5.40 13.68
N ALA A 318 27.30 4.24 14.36
CA ALA A 318 26.12 3.38 14.32
C ALA A 318 24.94 4.03 15.05
N LEU A 319 23.82 4.23 14.36
CA LEU A 319 22.53 4.60 14.97
C LEU A 319 21.94 3.38 15.68
N VAL A 320 21.68 3.52 16.98
CA VAL A 320 21.07 2.46 17.79
C VAL A 320 19.60 2.79 17.99
N LEU A 321 18.73 1.88 17.58
CA LEU A 321 17.30 1.93 17.85
C LEU A 321 16.95 1.10 19.09
N ALA A 322 15.89 1.50 19.75
CA ALA A 322 15.28 0.73 20.83
C ALA A 322 14.90 -0.69 20.33
N PRO A 323 15.21 -1.76 21.06
CA PRO A 323 14.85 -3.13 20.68
C PRO A 323 13.37 -3.30 20.36
N SER A 324 12.49 -2.64 21.11
CA SER A 324 11.05 -2.65 20.90
C SER A 324 10.58 -1.99 19.59
N VAL A 325 11.44 -1.37 18.77
CA VAL A 325 11.02 -0.84 17.46
C VAL A 325 10.64 -1.96 16.49
N ALA A 326 11.47 -2.99 16.39
CA ALA A 326 11.25 -4.09 15.45
C ALA A 326 11.65 -5.46 16.02
N HIS A 327 11.91 -5.52 17.32
CA HIS A 327 12.43 -6.73 17.99
C HIS A 327 13.63 -7.33 17.20
N ASP A 328 13.68 -8.65 17.06
CA ASP A 328 14.73 -9.36 16.34
C ASP A 328 14.48 -9.54 14.84
N LEU A 329 13.50 -8.82 14.29
CA LEU A 329 13.19 -8.94 12.86
C LEU A 329 14.33 -8.42 11.98
N PRO A 330 14.63 -9.10 10.86
CA PRO A 330 15.75 -8.75 9.99
C PRO A 330 15.49 -7.51 9.12
N GLU A 331 14.24 -7.05 9.03
CA GLU A 331 13.83 -5.87 8.26
C GLU A 331 13.26 -4.78 9.16
N LEU A 332 13.46 -3.55 8.72
CA LEU A 332 12.95 -2.33 9.34
C LEU A 332 12.24 -1.48 8.30
N GLY A 333 11.06 -0.94 8.63
CA GLY A 333 10.39 0.06 7.83
C GLY A 333 11.04 1.44 8.04
N VAL A 334 11.65 2.00 7.00
CA VAL A 334 12.31 3.31 7.03
C VAL A 334 11.64 4.24 6.04
N MET A 335 11.43 5.50 6.43
CA MET A 335 10.97 6.56 5.54
C MET A 335 11.71 7.88 5.81
N LEU A 336 11.73 8.75 4.82
CA LEU A 336 12.21 10.12 4.93
C LEU A 336 11.03 11.09 5.11
N PRO A 337 11.26 12.31 5.66
CA PRO A 337 10.23 13.32 5.80
C PRO A 337 9.71 13.73 4.42
N TYR A 338 8.39 13.84 4.30
CA TYR A 338 7.70 14.18 3.06
C TYR A 338 6.86 15.46 3.17
N THR A 339 6.73 16.02 4.39
CA THR A 339 6.11 17.34 4.62
C THR A 339 7.12 18.33 5.18
N PRO A 340 6.95 19.64 4.94
CA PRO A 340 7.83 20.65 5.54
C PRO A 340 7.87 20.58 7.07
N LEU A 341 6.71 20.32 7.72
CA LEU A 341 6.63 20.15 9.18
C LEU A 341 7.54 19.01 9.67
N GLN A 342 7.54 17.87 8.98
CA GLN A 342 8.40 16.74 9.36
C GLN A 342 9.89 17.06 9.21
N HIS A 343 10.27 17.84 8.18
CA HIS A 343 11.65 18.32 8.03
C HIS A 343 12.06 19.24 9.19
N LEU A 344 11.19 20.17 9.59
CA LEU A 344 11.45 21.05 10.73
C LEU A 344 11.54 20.25 12.05
N LEU A 345 10.64 19.31 12.28
CA LEU A 345 10.66 18.45 13.46
C LEU A 345 11.95 17.63 13.57
N LEU A 346 12.39 17.00 12.47
CA LEU A 346 13.61 16.18 12.47
C LEU A 346 14.87 17.04 12.61
N ALA A 347 14.92 18.25 12.04
CA ALA A 347 16.02 19.17 12.24
C ALA A 347 16.11 19.62 13.72
N ALA A 348 14.98 19.93 14.36
CA ALA A 348 14.94 20.27 15.77
C ALA A 348 15.25 19.07 16.69
N ALA A 349 14.84 17.85 16.29
CA ALA A 349 15.12 16.60 17.01
C ALA A 349 16.62 16.28 16.99
N GLU A 350 17.27 16.40 15.83
CA GLU A 350 18.71 16.19 15.69
C GLU A 350 19.52 17.13 16.58
N ALA A 351 19.13 18.38 16.69
CA ALA A 351 19.78 19.35 17.61
C ALA A 351 19.74 18.91 19.09
N ARG A 352 18.86 17.95 19.43
CA ARG A 352 18.74 17.31 20.75
C ARG A 352 19.24 15.87 20.79
N GLY A 353 19.94 15.42 19.74
CA GLY A 353 20.53 14.08 19.64
C GLY A 353 19.55 12.97 19.25
N MET A 354 18.34 13.28 18.82
CA MET A 354 17.39 12.31 18.29
C MET A 354 17.51 12.23 16.76
N HIS A 355 17.98 11.11 16.23
CA HIS A 355 18.21 10.90 14.80
C HIS A 355 17.11 10.13 14.09
N ALA A 356 16.21 9.49 14.84
CA ALA A 356 15.09 8.72 14.31
C ALA A 356 13.86 8.88 15.22
N LEU A 357 12.71 9.08 14.61
CA LEU A 357 11.42 9.08 15.29
C LEU A 357 10.61 7.86 14.85
N VAL A 358 10.00 7.15 15.80
CA VAL A 358 8.90 6.25 15.44
C VAL A 358 7.80 7.10 14.82
N MET A 359 7.26 6.66 13.68
CA MET A 359 6.08 7.24 13.04
C MET A 359 5.10 6.12 12.72
N THR A 360 4.06 5.98 13.54
CA THR A 360 3.00 4.99 13.31
C THR A 360 1.65 5.66 13.18
N SER A 361 0.68 5.00 12.53
CA SER A 361 -0.66 5.57 12.32
C SER A 361 -1.32 6.01 13.63
N GLY A 362 -1.95 7.19 13.62
CA GLY A 362 -2.69 7.79 14.75
C GLY A 362 -4.09 7.19 14.86
N ASN A 363 -4.19 5.97 15.39
CA ASN A 363 -5.42 5.23 15.60
C ASN A 363 -5.25 4.22 16.74
N LEU A 364 -6.36 3.73 17.27
CA LEU A 364 -6.36 2.45 17.99
C LEU A 364 -6.16 1.30 17.01
N SER A 365 -5.64 0.16 17.49
CA SER A 365 -5.50 -1.04 16.64
C SER A 365 -6.84 -1.40 15.98
N GLU A 366 -6.80 -1.79 14.70
CA GLU A 366 -7.97 -2.20 13.90
C GLU A 366 -9.00 -1.10 13.63
N GLU A 367 -8.66 0.15 13.86
CA GLU A 367 -9.47 1.32 13.49
C GLU A 367 -8.81 2.14 12.38
N PRO A 368 -9.59 2.96 11.65
CA PRO A 368 -9.03 3.87 10.66
C PRO A 368 -8.18 4.96 11.33
N ILE A 369 -7.17 5.47 10.61
CA ILE A 369 -6.35 6.60 11.05
C ILE A 369 -7.23 7.84 11.29
N GLU A 370 -7.01 8.59 12.36
CA GLU A 370 -7.75 9.83 12.64
C GLU A 370 -7.33 10.95 11.69
N THR A 371 -8.30 11.77 11.28
CA THR A 371 -8.10 12.88 10.32
C THR A 371 -8.62 14.22 10.84
N ASP A 372 -9.49 14.22 11.83
CA ASP A 372 -10.10 15.39 12.48
C ASP A 372 -9.36 15.71 13.78
N ASP A 373 -9.08 17.00 14.02
CA ASP A 373 -8.28 17.44 15.16
C ASP A 373 -8.99 17.22 16.50
N ASP A 374 -10.32 17.42 16.56
CA ASP A 374 -11.07 17.24 17.81
C ASP A 374 -11.27 15.75 18.13
N LEU A 375 -11.56 14.93 17.12
CA LEU A 375 -11.62 13.48 17.28
C LEU A 375 -10.24 12.89 17.65
N ALA A 376 -9.16 13.40 17.03
CA ALA A 376 -7.81 13.00 17.39
C ALA A 376 -7.46 13.39 18.82
N TRP A 377 -7.87 14.60 19.27
CA TRP A 377 -7.72 15.00 20.66
C TRP A 377 -8.45 14.06 21.61
N GLU A 378 -9.74 13.82 21.37
CA GLU A 378 -10.57 12.97 22.22
C GLU A 378 -10.01 11.53 22.29
N ARG A 379 -9.63 10.97 21.16
CA ARG A 379 -9.33 9.55 21.02
C ARG A 379 -7.88 9.18 21.21
N LEU A 380 -6.95 10.11 20.96
CA LEU A 380 -5.53 9.86 21.11
C LEU A 380 -4.98 10.50 22.39
N VAL A 381 -5.34 11.74 22.68
CA VAL A 381 -4.77 12.47 23.84
C VAL A 381 -5.62 12.28 25.09
N ALA A 382 -6.90 12.66 25.06
CA ALA A 382 -7.80 12.50 26.21
C ALA A 382 -7.96 11.01 26.60
N ALA A 383 -7.87 10.08 25.67
CA ALA A 383 -7.84 8.64 25.94
C ALA A 383 -6.49 8.14 26.48
N GLY A 384 -5.47 8.99 26.62
CA GLY A 384 -4.16 8.66 27.20
C GLY A 384 -3.22 7.86 26.29
N ILE A 385 -3.40 7.89 24.96
CA ILE A 385 -2.51 7.25 24.00
C ILE A 385 -1.31 8.15 23.69
N ALA A 386 -1.54 9.45 23.48
CA ALA A 386 -0.53 10.48 23.31
C ALA A 386 -0.57 11.47 24.46
N ASP A 387 0.53 12.18 24.68
CA ASP A 387 0.65 13.20 25.72
C ASP A 387 0.29 14.60 25.19
N ALA A 388 0.41 14.79 23.86
CA ALA A 388 0.07 16.03 23.20
C ALA A 388 -0.39 15.80 21.75
N LEU A 389 -1.01 16.84 21.17
CA LEU A 389 -1.44 16.89 19.78
C LEU A 389 -0.79 18.11 19.10
N LEU A 390 -0.02 17.83 18.05
CA LEU A 390 0.46 18.78 17.07
C LEU A 390 -0.45 18.71 15.85
N GLY A 391 -1.46 19.55 15.82
CA GLY A 391 -2.47 19.66 14.78
C GLY A 391 -2.19 20.79 13.79
N ASN A 392 -3.15 21.04 12.93
CA ASN A 392 -3.20 22.24 12.08
C ASN A 392 -4.63 22.50 11.60
N ASP A 393 -4.91 23.73 11.18
CA ASP A 393 -6.24 24.20 10.77
C ASP A 393 -6.62 23.86 9.31
N ARG A 394 -5.77 23.15 8.56
CA ARG A 394 -6.12 22.63 7.22
C ARG A 394 -6.85 21.30 7.31
N ALA A 395 -8.05 21.24 6.77
CA ALA A 395 -8.84 20.01 6.74
C ALA A 395 -8.24 18.94 5.81
N ILE A 396 -8.28 17.69 6.25
CA ILE A 396 -7.98 16.49 5.44
C ILE A 396 -9.28 15.99 4.82
N LEU A 397 -9.38 16.01 3.49
CA LEU A 397 -10.59 15.58 2.77
C LEU A 397 -10.54 14.11 2.36
N SER A 398 -9.36 13.55 2.20
CA SER A 398 -9.16 12.13 1.89
C SER A 398 -8.22 11.50 2.92
N ARG A 399 -8.70 10.45 3.58
CA ARG A 399 -7.93 9.67 4.55
C ARG A 399 -6.88 8.83 3.84
N TYR A 400 -5.66 8.83 4.36
CA TYR A 400 -4.54 8.05 3.85
C TYR A 400 -3.69 7.45 4.95
N ASP A 401 -3.30 6.20 4.76
CA ASP A 401 -2.11 5.62 5.40
C ASP A 401 -0.84 5.90 4.56
N ASP A 402 0.33 5.70 5.15
CA ASP A 402 1.57 5.66 4.38
C ASP A 402 1.66 4.37 3.55
N SER A 403 2.14 4.50 2.32
CA SER A 403 2.47 3.35 1.49
C SER A 403 3.66 2.60 2.05
N VAL A 404 3.65 1.27 1.90
CA VAL A 404 4.75 0.40 2.29
C VAL A 404 5.20 -0.38 1.06
N VAL A 405 6.49 -0.35 0.77
CA VAL A 405 7.08 -1.06 -0.36
C VAL A 405 8.31 -1.85 0.07
N ARG A 406 8.66 -2.83 -0.73
CA ARG A 406 9.88 -3.64 -0.59
C ARG A 406 10.57 -3.75 -1.94
N VAL A 407 11.88 -3.96 -1.94
CA VAL A 407 12.64 -4.28 -3.15
C VAL A 407 13.03 -5.75 -3.10
N VAL A 408 12.56 -6.54 -4.07
CA VAL A 408 12.89 -7.97 -4.20
C VAL A 408 13.49 -8.18 -5.59
N ASP A 409 14.69 -8.73 -5.66
CA ASP A 409 15.45 -9.00 -6.90
C ASP A 409 15.54 -7.79 -7.84
N GLY A 410 15.70 -6.59 -7.26
CA GLY A 410 15.81 -5.34 -7.99
C GLY A 410 14.48 -4.71 -8.41
N ALA A 411 13.35 -5.39 -8.22
CA ALA A 411 12.02 -4.88 -8.53
C ALA A 411 11.30 -4.33 -7.29
N VAL A 412 10.49 -3.29 -7.48
CA VAL A 412 9.64 -2.74 -6.43
C VAL A 412 8.40 -3.61 -6.27
N MET A 413 8.12 -4.02 -5.05
CA MET A 413 6.93 -4.78 -4.67
C MET A 413 6.13 -4.01 -3.63
N PRO A 414 4.91 -3.57 -3.95
CA PRO A 414 4.02 -2.94 -2.98
C PRO A 414 3.59 -3.94 -1.89
N VAL A 415 3.62 -3.49 -0.64
CA VAL A 415 3.06 -4.20 0.52
C VAL A 415 1.74 -3.54 0.94
N ARG A 416 1.68 -2.21 0.79
CA ARG A 416 0.50 -1.38 0.98
C ARG A 416 0.52 -0.25 -0.02
N ARG A 417 -0.55 -0.10 -0.81
CA ARG A 417 -0.74 0.98 -1.76
C ARG A 417 -1.65 2.05 -1.15
N ALA A 418 -1.10 3.23 -0.85
CA ALA A 418 -1.80 4.36 -0.22
C ALA A 418 -1.16 5.68 -0.66
N ARG A 419 -0.64 6.51 0.27
CA ARG A 419 -0.06 7.83 -0.04
C ARG A 419 1.00 7.77 -1.14
N GLY A 420 0.87 8.66 -2.12
CA GLY A 420 1.77 8.79 -3.26
C GLY A 420 1.51 7.81 -4.42
N TYR A 421 0.71 6.76 -4.21
CA TYR A 421 0.30 5.82 -5.24
C TYR A 421 -1.18 5.94 -5.61
N ALA A 422 -2.08 5.99 -4.63
CA ALA A 422 -3.49 6.25 -4.89
C ALA A 422 -3.74 7.77 -4.97
N PRO A 423 -4.68 8.26 -5.78
CA PRO A 423 -5.65 7.54 -6.61
C PRO A 423 -5.17 7.28 -8.05
N GLN A 424 -3.86 7.21 -8.30
CA GLN A 424 -3.34 6.97 -9.64
C GLN A 424 -3.96 5.70 -10.22
N PRO A 425 -4.61 5.76 -11.40
CA PRO A 425 -5.27 4.62 -11.99
C PRO A 425 -4.28 3.57 -12.46
N LEU A 426 -4.77 2.34 -12.51
CA LEU A 426 -4.06 1.18 -13.07
C LEU A 426 -4.72 0.81 -14.41
N PRO A 427 -3.93 0.39 -15.42
CA PRO A 427 -4.49 -0.08 -16.68
C PRO A 427 -5.25 -1.39 -16.48
N LEU A 428 -6.28 -1.63 -17.29
CA LEU A 428 -6.99 -2.89 -17.40
C LEU A 428 -6.96 -3.39 -18.85
N PRO A 429 -7.04 -4.70 -19.06
CA PRO A 429 -7.19 -5.26 -20.39
C PRO A 429 -8.38 -4.66 -21.15
N ALA A 430 -8.17 -4.27 -22.41
CA ALA A 430 -9.24 -3.86 -23.30
C ALA A 430 -10.11 -5.07 -23.62
N LEU A 431 -11.43 -4.96 -23.40
CA LEU A 431 -12.41 -6.02 -23.64
C LEU A 431 -13.68 -5.39 -24.20
N ASP A 432 -14.19 -5.94 -25.30
CA ASP A 432 -15.44 -5.47 -25.92
C ASP A 432 -16.67 -5.94 -25.11
N GLY A 433 -17.71 -5.13 -25.08
CA GLY A 433 -18.99 -5.48 -24.44
C GLY A 433 -18.97 -5.39 -22.90
N THR A 434 -18.00 -4.69 -22.33
CA THR A 434 -17.95 -4.46 -20.88
C THR A 434 -18.90 -3.34 -20.44
N PRO A 435 -19.41 -3.37 -19.18
CA PRO A 435 -20.12 -2.25 -18.59
C PRO A 435 -19.26 -0.98 -18.51
N SER A 436 -19.88 0.18 -18.60
CA SER A 436 -19.22 1.49 -18.52
C SER A 436 -18.41 1.69 -17.22
N CYS A 437 -18.90 1.12 -16.11
CA CYS A 437 -18.24 1.16 -14.81
C CYS A 437 -18.60 -0.10 -14.00
N VAL A 438 -17.59 -0.77 -13.47
CA VAL A 438 -17.71 -1.85 -12.49
C VAL A 438 -17.16 -1.35 -11.17
N LEU A 439 -17.94 -1.48 -10.07
CA LEU A 439 -17.47 -1.32 -8.71
C LEU A 439 -17.10 -2.69 -8.15
N ALA A 440 -15.82 -2.90 -7.85
CA ALA A 440 -15.33 -4.05 -7.12
C ALA A 440 -15.14 -3.69 -5.64
N CYS A 441 -15.85 -4.42 -4.78
CA CYS A 441 -15.98 -4.09 -3.35
C CYS A 441 -14.79 -4.53 -2.50
N GLY A 442 -13.87 -5.32 -3.08
CA GLY A 442 -12.66 -5.79 -2.42
C GLY A 442 -12.89 -6.84 -1.33
N PRO A 443 -11.83 -7.20 -0.60
CA PRO A 443 -11.88 -8.19 0.48
C PRO A 443 -12.29 -7.55 1.81
N GLN A 444 -12.30 -8.36 2.89
CA GLN A 444 -12.47 -7.86 4.25
C GLN A 444 -11.16 -7.35 4.85
N GLN A 445 -10.06 -8.10 4.66
CA GLN A 445 -8.74 -7.72 5.19
C GLN A 445 -7.98 -6.86 4.18
N LYS A 446 -7.20 -5.89 4.67
CA LYS A 446 -6.41 -4.96 3.83
C LYS A 446 -7.23 -4.35 2.70
N ALA A 447 -8.51 -4.07 2.99
CA ALA A 447 -9.51 -3.70 2.00
C ALA A 447 -9.09 -2.51 1.14
N THR A 448 -9.38 -2.65 -0.14
CA THR A 448 -9.38 -1.61 -1.17
C THR A 448 -10.69 -1.71 -1.94
N ILE A 449 -11.00 -0.68 -2.71
CA ILE A 449 -12.13 -0.64 -3.63
C ILE A 449 -11.57 -0.35 -5.02
N ALA A 450 -12.22 -0.84 -6.06
CA ALA A 450 -11.84 -0.52 -7.42
C ALA A 450 -13.06 -0.09 -8.24
N LEU A 451 -12.91 0.99 -9.00
CA LEU A 451 -13.89 1.50 -9.96
C LEU A 451 -13.26 1.49 -11.35
N THR A 452 -13.96 0.95 -12.34
CA THR A 452 -13.45 0.91 -13.71
C THR A 452 -14.04 2.05 -14.55
N ARG A 453 -13.27 2.47 -15.55
CA ARG A 453 -13.71 3.42 -16.59
C ARG A 453 -13.27 2.91 -17.94
N GLU A 454 -14.21 2.88 -18.90
CA GLU A 454 -13.89 2.65 -20.31
C GLU A 454 -13.48 3.96 -20.97
N GLY A 455 -12.36 3.98 -21.65
CA GLY A 455 -11.91 5.11 -22.46
C GLY A 455 -12.51 5.12 -23.85
N ALA A 456 -12.50 6.28 -24.52
CA ALA A 456 -13.05 6.45 -25.87
C ALA A 456 -12.35 5.58 -26.93
N ASN A 457 -11.12 5.15 -26.69
CA ASN A 457 -10.29 4.35 -27.60
C ASN A 457 -10.25 2.85 -27.24
N GLY A 458 -11.18 2.35 -26.39
CA GLY A 458 -11.17 0.98 -25.89
C GLY A 458 -10.14 0.71 -24.79
N GLU A 459 -9.40 1.72 -24.37
CA GLU A 459 -8.55 1.64 -23.19
C GLU A 459 -9.41 1.57 -21.92
N ALA A 460 -9.06 0.71 -21.02
CA ALA A 460 -9.75 0.57 -19.74
C ALA A 460 -8.83 0.90 -18.59
N THR A 461 -9.33 1.68 -17.65
CA THR A 461 -8.62 2.08 -16.44
C THR A 461 -9.36 1.68 -15.18
N CYS A 462 -8.60 1.45 -14.11
CA CYS A 462 -9.11 1.05 -12.80
C CYS A 462 -8.59 2.00 -11.71
N PHE A 463 -9.50 2.71 -11.06
CA PHE A 463 -9.21 3.55 -9.91
C PHE A 463 -9.27 2.69 -8.65
N VAL A 464 -8.11 2.22 -8.21
CA VAL A 464 -8.00 1.47 -6.95
C VAL A 464 -7.79 2.46 -5.81
N SER A 465 -8.64 2.37 -4.79
CA SER A 465 -8.56 3.22 -3.61
C SER A 465 -7.22 3.04 -2.88
N GLN A 466 -6.96 3.95 -1.95
CA GLN A 466 -5.96 3.72 -0.91
C GLN A 466 -6.36 2.51 -0.05
N HIS A 467 -5.38 1.92 0.61
CA HIS A 467 -5.63 0.96 1.69
C HIS A 467 -6.57 1.56 2.74
N ILE A 468 -7.65 0.83 3.06
CA ILE A 468 -8.68 1.27 4.01
C ILE A 468 -8.48 0.61 5.38
N GLY A 469 -7.96 -0.62 5.39
CA GLY A 469 -7.80 -1.46 6.58
C GLY A 469 -8.77 -2.64 6.58
N ASP A 470 -8.91 -3.29 7.74
CA ASP A 470 -9.72 -4.49 7.88
C ASP A 470 -11.18 -4.11 8.19
N VAL A 471 -12.10 -4.40 7.26
CA VAL A 471 -13.52 -4.00 7.31
C VAL A 471 -14.29 -4.99 8.18
N GLU A 472 -13.96 -5.03 9.47
CA GLU A 472 -14.55 -5.96 10.45
C GLU A 472 -15.51 -5.29 11.44
N ASN A 473 -15.56 -3.95 11.45
CA ASN A 473 -16.39 -3.18 12.37
C ASN A 473 -17.06 -1.98 11.67
N GLY A 474 -18.02 -1.35 12.33
CA GLY A 474 -18.80 -0.24 11.78
C GLY A 474 -17.92 0.94 11.34
N ARG A 475 -16.87 1.28 12.09
CA ARG A 475 -16.00 2.43 11.76
C ARG A 475 -15.16 2.22 10.51
N THR A 476 -14.60 1.02 10.35
CA THR A 476 -13.86 0.67 9.13
C THR A 476 -14.79 0.53 7.94
N PHE A 477 -16.04 0.08 8.16
CA PHE A 477 -17.06 0.05 7.12
C PHE A 477 -17.52 1.47 6.73
N ASP A 478 -17.66 2.39 7.68
CA ASP A 478 -17.93 3.81 7.38
C ASP A 478 -16.78 4.45 6.58
N ALA A 479 -15.52 4.12 6.92
CA ALA A 479 -14.35 4.56 6.17
C ALA A 479 -14.32 3.98 4.74
N TRP A 480 -14.75 2.71 4.58
CA TRP A 480 -14.91 2.06 3.29
C TRP A 480 -15.98 2.76 2.43
N ASN A 481 -17.15 3.06 3.01
CA ASN A 481 -18.21 3.82 2.32
C ASN A 481 -17.75 5.22 1.93
N ALA A 482 -17.08 5.92 2.84
CA ALA A 482 -16.55 7.26 2.56
C ALA A 482 -15.52 7.24 1.40
N ALA A 483 -14.63 6.23 1.36
CA ALA A 483 -13.67 6.08 0.27
C ALA A 483 -14.37 5.78 -1.07
N ARG A 484 -15.41 4.93 -1.06
CA ARG A 484 -16.24 4.61 -2.24
C ARG A 484 -16.91 5.88 -2.80
N THR A 485 -17.72 6.54 -1.98
CA THR A 485 -18.42 7.77 -2.38
C THR A 485 -17.43 8.81 -2.88
N ARG A 486 -16.28 8.93 -2.22
CA ARG A 486 -15.24 9.87 -2.62
C ARG A 486 -14.68 9.61 -4.02
N LEU A 487 -14.45 8.34 -4.39
CA LEU A 487 -13.98 7.99 -5.73
C LEU A 487 -15.08 8.17 -6.78
N GLU A 488 -16.33 7.80 -6.47
CA GLU A 488 -17.49 8.00 -7.35
C GLU A 488 -17.66 9.48 -7.67
N ASP A 489 -17.69 10.34 -6.64
CA ASP A 489 -17.87 11.79 -6.80
C ASP A 489 -16.69 12.45 -7.53
N LEU A 490 -15.45 12.08 -7.18
CA LEU A 490 -14.26 12.73 -7.71
C LEU A 490 -14.05 12.45 -9.19
N PHE A 491 -14.38 11.23 -9.63
CA PHE A 491 -14.16 10.79 -11.00
C PHE A 491 -15.46 10.72 -11.83
N ASP A 492 -16.59 11.18 -11.27
CA ASP A 492 -17.91 11.13 -11.89
C ASP A 492 -18.25 9.73 -12.43
N LEU A 493 -18.11 8.72 -11.55
CA LEU A 493 -18.31 7.31 -11.89
C LEU A 493 -19.56 6.76 -11.20
N ALA A 494 -20.50 6.27 -11.98
CA ALA A 494 -21.69 5.57 -11.50
C ALA A 494 -21.59 4.08 -11.85
N PRO A 495 -21.53 3.16 -10.86
CA PRO A 495 -21.45 1.74 -11.12
C PRO A 495 -22.63 1.21 -11.93
N ALA A 496 -22.36 0.55 -13.06
CA ALA A 496 -23.32 -0.17 -13.87
C ALA A 496 -23.34 -1.68 -13.54
N ALA A 497 -22.35 -2.18 -12.82
CA ALA A 497 -22.26 -3.54 -12.29
C ALA A 497 -21.43 -3.58 -11.02
N LEU A 498 -21.63 -4.61 -10.21
CA LEU A 498 -20.92 -4.81 -8.95
C LEU A 498 -20.11 -6.12 -8.99
N ALA A 499 -18.97 -6.14 -8.30
CA ALA A 499 -18.21 -7.34 -8.01
C ALA A 499 -17.88 -7.44 -6.52
N CYS A 500 -17.95 -8.64 -5.94
CA CYS A 500 -17.62 -8.87 -4.55
C CYS A 500 -17.03 -10.26 -4.33
N ASP A 501 -16.47 -10.49 -3.14
CA ASP A 501 -15.97 -11.80 -2.72
C ASP A 501 -17.12 -12.80 -2.50
N LEU A 502 -16.85 -14.08 -2.74
CA LEU A 502 -17.80 -15.18 -2.46
C LEU A 502 -18.15 -15.28 -0.97
N HIS A 503 -17.29 -14.78 -0.08
CA HIS A 503 -17.47 -14.93 1.36
C HIS A 503 -18.79 -14.31 1.85
N PRO A 504 -19.70 -15.10 2.49
CA PRO A 504 -21.06 -14.63 2.77
C PRO A 504 -21.13 -13.56 3.88
N SER A 505 -20.13 -13.52 4.76
CA SER A 505 -20.16 -12.68 5.96
C SER A 505 -19.34 -11.40 5.84
N TYR A 506 -18.62 -11.17 4.73
CA TYR A 506 -17.90 -9.91 4.54
C TYR A 506 -18.88 -8.75 4.40
N LEU A 507 -18.66 -7.67 5.16
CA LEU A 507 -19.54 -6.50 5.16
C LEU A 507 -19.63 -5.86 3.76
N SER A 508 -18.50 -5.80 3.04
CA SER A 508 -18.44 -5.32 1.65
C SER A 508 -19.27 -6.20 0.70
N SER A 509 -19.22 -7.55 0.87
CA SER A 509 -19.99 -8.48 0.04
C SER A 509 -21.49 -8.44 0.37
N GLN A 510 -21.86 -8.29 1.64
CA GLN A 510 -23.26 -8.12 2.05
C GLN A 510 -23.85 -6.83 1.45
N TRP A 511 -23.12 -5.72 1.56
CA TRP A 511 -23.49 -4.46 0.96
C TRP A 511 -23.67 -4.59 -0.56
N ALA A 512 -22.74 -5.23 -1.27
CA ALA A 512 -22.82 -5.42 -2.71
C ALA A 512 -24.07 -6.21 -3.12
N ARG A 513 -24.39 -7.30 -2.40
CA ARG A 513 -25.61 -8.11 -2.64
C ARG A 513 -26.90 -7.33 -2.40
N GLU A 514 -26.91 -6.45 -1.41
CA GLU A 514 -28.05 -5.57 -1.11
C GLU A 514 -28.23 -4.53 -2.21
N GLN A 515 -27.15 -3.81 -2.59
CA GLN A 515 -27.21 -2.80 -3.64
C GLN A 515 -27.57 -3.37 -5.02
N ALA A 516 -27.02 -4.55 -5.35
CA ALA A 516 -27.37 -5.23 -6.59
C ALA A 516 -28.86 -5.52 -6.70
N ARG A 517 -29.50 -5.94 -5.57
CA ARG A 517 -30.96 -6.19 -5.54
C ARG A 517 -31.78 -4.90 -5.58
N GLU A 518 -31.37 -3.91 -4.79
CA GLU A 518 -32.08 -2.62 -4.67
C GLU A 518 -32.11 -1.86 -5.99
N HIS A 519 -30.96 -1.83 -6.70
CA HIS A 519 -30.80 -1.08 -7.95
C HIS A 519 -30.89 -1.94 -9.21
N ASN A 520 -31.18 -3.24 -9.08
CA ASN A 520 -31.22 -4.22 -10.17
C ASN A 520 -29.94 -4.22 -11.04
N LEU A 521 -28.78 -4.17 -10.37
CA LEU A 521 -27.47 -4.20 -11.03
C LEU A 521 -26.96 -5.64 -11.17
N PRO A 522 -26.25 -5.96 -12.27
CA PRO A 522 -25.49 -7.20 -12.37
C PRO A 522 -24.49 -7.32 -11.21
N LEU A 523 -24.44 -8.50 -10.58
CA LEU A 523 -23.48 -8.82 -9.52
C LEU A 523 -22.63 -10.01 -9.95
N VAL A 524 -21.30 -9.83 -9.87
CA VAL A 524 -20.33 -10.89 -10.12
C VAL A 524 -19.68 -11.27 -8.79
N GLU A 525 -20.01 -12.47 -8.29
CA GLU A 525 -19.33 -13.04 -7.14
C GLU A 525 -18.03 -13.73 -7.59
N VAL A 526 -16.92 -13.35 -6.97
CA VAL A 526 -15.57 -13.73 -7.38
C VAL A 526 -14.93 -14.61 -6.30
N GLN A 527 -14.34 -15.74 -6.70
CA GLN A 527 -13.55 -16.57 -5.81
C GLN A 527 -12.24 -15.82 -5.47
N HIS A 528 -11.89 -15.79 -4.18
CA HIS A 528 -10.81 -15.01 -3.60
C HIS A 528 -9.45 -15.24 -4.29
N HIS A 529 -9.02 -16.50 -4.40
CA HIS A 529 -7.73 -16.87 -4.99
C HIS A 529 -7.67 -16.65 -6.50
N HIS A 530 -8.82 -16.75 -7.19
CA HIS A 530 -8.91 -16.34 -8.59
C HIS A 530 -8.70 -14.84 -8.75
N ALA A 531 -9.23 -14.01 -7.81
CA ALA A 531 -8.97 -12.58 -7.83
C ALA A 531 -7.48 -12.25 -7.62
N HIS A 532 -6.78 -12.97 -6.76
CA HIS A 532 -5.33 -12.87 -6.61
C HIS A 532 -4.61 -13.11 -7.94
N ILE A 533 -4.91 -14.20 -8.62
CA ILE A 533 -4.26 -14.54 -9.90
C ILE A 533 -4.63 -13.54 -10.99
N ALA A 534 -5.91 -13.20 -11.11
CA ALA A 534 -6.41 -12.28 -12.13
C ALA A 534 -5.83 -10.86 -11.97
N SER A 535 -5.48 -10.43 -10.74
CA SER A 535 -4.83 -9.14 -10.52
C SER A 535 -3.47 -9.05 -11.20
N VAL A 536 -2.66 -10.10 -11.13
CA VAL A 536 -1.35 -10.19 -11.80
C VAL A 536 -1.51 -10.36 -13.29
N MET A 537 -2.48 -11.21 -13.72
CA MET A 537 -2.78 -11.38 -15.15
C MET A 537 -3.19 -10.06 -15.80
N ALA A 538 -4.08 -9.27 -15.15
CA ALA A 538 -4.53 -7.98 -15.66
C ALA A 538 -3.38 -6.99 -15.84
N GLU A 539 -2.46 -6.93 -14.88
CA GLU A 539 -1.25 -6.12 -14.97
C GLU A 539 -0.35 -6.58 -16.12
N ALA A 540 -0.12 -7.89 -16.26
CA ALA A 540 0.72 -8.47 -17.31
C ALA A 540 0.11 -8.31 -18.71
N ILE A 541 -1.21 -8.43 -18.86
CA ILE A 541 -1.90 -8.20 -20.13
C ILE A 541 -1.80 -6.73 -20.53
N ALA A 542 -2.04 -5.82 -19.59
CA ALA A 542 -1.92 -4.39 -19.83
C ALA A 542 -0.47 -3.97 -20.18
N ALA A 543 0.53 -4.71 -19.70
CA ALA A 543 1.94 -4.54 -20.05
C ALA A 543 2.35 -5.26 -21.35
N GLY A 544 1.44 -5.96 -22.03
CA GLY A 544 1.70 -6.71 -23.26
C GLY A 544 2.53 -8.00 -23.05
N GLN A 545 2.64 -8.48 -21.82
CA GLN A 545 3.33 -9.74 -21.48
C GLN A 545 2.44 -10.97 -21.67
N LEU A 546 1.13 -10.79 -21.59
CA LEU A 546 0.12 -11.82 -21.81
C LEU A 546 -0.96 -11.32 -22.78
N THR A 547 -1.69 -12.22 -23.41
CA THR A 547 -2.89 -11.93 -24.19
C THR A 547 -4.14 -12.02 -23.32
N THR A 548 -5.27 -11.45 -23.77
CA THR A 548 -6.54 -11.46 -23.02
C THR A 548 -7.15 -12.84 -22.86
N ASP A 549 -6.83 -13.78 -23.75
CA ASP A 549 -7.24 -15.17 -23.75
C ASP A 549 -6.21 -16.12 -23.12
N ALA A 550 -5.10 -15.57 -22.58
CA ALA A 550 -4.06 -16.37 -21.97
C ALA A 550 -4.59 -17.23 -20.81
N ARG A 551 -4.07 -18.46 -20.72
CA ARG A 551 -4.18 -19.32 -19.54
C ARG A 551 -2.82 -19.39 -18.86
N VAL A 552 -2.81 -19.38 -17.54
CA VAL A 552 -1.60 -19.45 -16.70
C VAL A 552 -1.80 -20.45 -15.57
N LEU A 553 -0.70 -20.94 -15.01
CA LEU A 553 -0.76 -21.62 -13.72
C LEU A 553 -0.63 -20.59 -12.61
N GLY A 554 -1.70 -20.33 -11.88
CA GLY A 554 -1.68 -19.48 -10.68
C GLY A 554 -1.33 -20.30 -9.44
N ILE A 555 -0.28 -19.90 -8.71
CA ILE A 555 0.00 -20.39 -7.37
C ILE A 555 -0.53 -19.33 -6.41
N ALA A 556 -1.66 -19.63 -5.77
CA ALA A 556 -2.32 -18.72 -4.82
C ALA A 556 -2.11 -19.22 -3.39
N PHE A 557 -1.03 -18.73 -2.74
CA PHE A 557 -0.70 -19.12 -1.37
C PHE A 557 -1.07 -18.01 -0.40
N ASP A 558 -2.05 -18.30 0.45
CA ASP A 558 -2.66 -17.30 1.32
C ASP A 558 -3.00 -17.84 2.71
N GLY A 559 -3.40 -16.92 3.58
CA GLY A 559 -3.84 -17.20 4.95
C GLY A 559 -5.27 -17.69 5.04
N THR A 560 -6.16 -17.19 4.18
CA THR A 560 -7.59 -17.53 4.21
C THR A 560 -8.31 -17.05 2.94
N GLY A 561 -9.32 -17.78 2.51
CA GLY A 561 -10.22 -17.38 1.44
C GLY A 561 -11.37 -18.37 1.33
N ALA A 562 -12.57 -17.92 0.95
CA ALA A 562 -13.72 -18.80 0.78
C ALA A 562 -13.54 -19.73 -0.44
N GLY A 563 -13.49 -21.02 -0.20
CA GLY A 563 -13.49 -22.04 -1.25
C GLY A 563 -14.87 -22.26 -1.85
N THR A 564 -14.90 -22.74 -3.08
CA THR A 564 -16.15 -23.13 -3.76
C THR A 564 -16.75 -24.44 -3.23
N ASP A 565 -15.96 -25.19 -2.46
CA ASP A 565 -16.31 -26.46 -1.83
C ASP A 565 -16.73 -26.32 -0.35
N GLY A 566 -16.85 -25.09 0.14
CA GLY A 566 -17.20 -24.78 1.53
C GLY A 566 -16.03 -24.92 2.52
N THR A 567 -14.80 -25.14 2.02
CA THR A 567 -13.58 -25.14 2.85
C THR A 567 -12.88 -23.78 2.80
N ILE A 568 -11.92 -23.58 3.71
CA ILE A 568 -11.03 -22.40 3.69
C ILE A 568 -9.83 -22.75 2.80
N TRP A 569 -9.69 -22.05 1.69
CA TRP A 569 -8.57 -22.20 0.77
C TRP A 569 -7.36 -21.35 1.16
N GLY A 570 -6.23 -21.59 0.50
CA GLY A 570 -5.00 -20.79 0.64
C GLY A 570 -3.72 -21.55 0.33
N GLY A 571 -3.80 -22.76 -0.22
CA GLY A 571 -2.64 -23.51 -0.72
C GLY A 571 -2.92 -24.09 -2.11
N GLU A 572 -3.28 -23.21 -3.07
CA GLU A 572 -3.97 -23.58 -4.30
C GLU A 572 -3.07 -23.43 -5.54
N PHE A 573 -3.22 -24.37 -6.46
CA PHE A 573 -2.69 -24.32 -7.82
C PHE A 573 -3.89 -24.24 -8.77
N LEU A 574 -4.06 -23.12 -9.45
CA LEU A 574 -5.21 -22.84 -10.30
C LEU A 574 -4.76 -22.67 -11.75
N VAL A 575 -5.28 -23.47 -12.66
CA VAL A 575 -5.19 -23.15 -14.09
C VAL A 575 -6.25 -22.09 -14.39
N ALA A 576 -5.82 -20.88 -14.67
CA ALA A 576 -6.69 -19.71 -14.68
C ALA A 576 -6.54 -18.87 -15.94
N GLY A 577 -7.67 -18.32 -16.38
CA GLY A 577 -7.81 -17.18 -17.28
C GLY A 577 -8.59 -16.07 -16.58
N LEU A 578 -8.80 -14.91 -17.22
CA LEU A 578 -9.56 -13.82 -16.62
C LEU A 578 -11.02 -14.21 -16.33
N GLY A 579 -11.67 -15.02 -17.19
CA GLY A 579 -13.10 -15.38 -17.05
C GLY A 579 -13.36 -16.53 -16.07
N GLY A 580 -12.37 -17.39 -15.78
CA GLY A 580 -12.59 -18.60 -15.00
C GLY A 580 -11.30 -19.30 -14.59
N PHE A 581 -11.44 -20.36 -13.80
CA PHE A 581 -10.31 -21.16 -13.32
C PHE A 581 -10.73 -22.62 -13.08
N GLU A 582 -9.73 -23.50 -13.05
CA GLU A 582 -9.82 -24.88 -12.61
C GLU A 582 -8.82 -25.12 -11.49
N ARG A 583 -9.22 -25.87 -10.46
CA ARG A 583 -8.35 -26.21 -9.32
C ARG A 583 -7.52 -27.43 -9.70
N ALA A 584 -6.26 -27.24 -10.05
CA ALA A 584 -5.36 -28.29 -10.50
C ALA A 584 -4.68 -29.06 -9.37
N ALA A 585 -4.33 -28.36 -8.27
CA ALA A 585 -3.79 -28.98 -7.07
C ALA A 585 -4.07 -28.13 -5.83
N HIS A 586 -4.03 -28.77 -4.64
CA HIS A 586 -4.15 -28.08 -3.36
C HIS A 586 -3.52 -28.86 -2.21
N LEU A 587 -3.24 -28.21 -1.08
CA LEU A 587 -2.83 -28.90 0.13
C LEU A 587 -3.94 -29.80 0.68
N LEU A 588 -3.57 -30.95 1.22
CA LEU A 588 -4.49 -31.80 1.98
C LEU A 588 -5.11 -30.97 3.11
N THR A 589 -6.44 -30.95 3.16
CA THR A 589 -7.15 -30.17 4.16
C THR A 589 -7.07 -30.78 5.55
N TRP A 590 -6.97 -29.93 6.55
CA TRP A 590 -7.09 -30.32 7.98
C TRP A 590 -8.08 -29.41 8.70
N ALA A 591 -8.51 -29.82 9.90
CA ALA A 591 -9.42 -29.04 10.74
C ALA A 591 -8.72 -27.81 11.34
N LEU A 592 -9.44 -26.69 11.42
CA LEU A 592 -9.01 -25.46 12.09
C LEU A 592 -9.93 -25.20 13.31
N PRO A 593 -9.67 -25.84 14.48
CA PRO A 593 -10.59 -25.86 15.61
C PRO A 593 -10.73 -24.47 16.25
N GLY A 594 -11.94 -23.93 16.20
CA GLY A 594 -12.27 -22.58 16.66
C GLY A 594 -12.01 -21.49 15.60
N GLY A 595 -11.67 -21.84 14.34
CA GLY A 595 -11.46 -20.88 13.26
C GLY A 595 -10.44 -19.80 13.67
N ALA A 596 -10.88 -18.56 13.84
CA ALA A 596 -10.03 -17.42 14.24
C ALA A 596 -9.25 -17.66 15.56
N ALA A 597 -9.70 -18.54 16.46
CA ALA A 597 -8.95 -18.87 17.68
C ALA A 597 -7.68 -19.65 17.34
N SER A 598 -7.70 -20.54 16.34
CA SER A 598 -6.52 -21.26 15.86
C SER A 598 -5.58 -20.38 15.03
N VAL A 599 -6.09 -19.32 14.41
CA VAL A 599 -5.25 -18.31 13.75
C VAL A 599 -4.47 -17.49 14.80
N ARG A 600 -5.10 -17.16 15.93
CA ARG A 600 -4.46 -16.41 17.03
C ARG A 600 -3.54 -17.27 17.90
N ASP A 601 -3.85 -18.55 18.07
CA ASP A 601 -3.00 -19.50 18.81
C ASP A 601 -2.52 -20.59 17.85
N ALA A 602 -1.33 -20.36 17.27
CA ALA A 602 -0.73 -21.23 16.28
C ALA A 602 -0.48 -22.66 16.79
N ARG A 603 -0.36 -22.85 18.12
CA ARG A 603 -0.21 -24.18 18.75
C ARG A 603 -1.48 -25.03 18.58
N ARG A 604 -2.68 -24.43 18.60
CA ARG A 604 -3.95 -25.15 18.35
C ARG A 604 -4.03 -25.65 16.92
N ASN A 605 -3.60 -24.81 15.96
CA ASN A 605 -3.49 -25.17 14.55
C ASN A 605 -2.46 -26.29 14.35
N ALA A 606 -1.28 -26.17 14.96
CA ALA A 606 -0.23 -27.18 14.90
C ALA A 606 -0.67 -28.52 15.52
N PHE A 607 -1.36 -28.47 16.66
CA PHE A 607 -1.93 -29.66 17.29
C PHE A 607 -2.93 -30.36 16.36
N ALA A 608 -3.85 -29.60 15.74
CA ALA A 608 -4.83 -30.14 14.81
C ALA A 608 -4.15 -30.80 13.58
N LEU A 609 -3.19 -30.12 12.98
CA LEU A 609 -2.42 -30.64 11.85
C LEU A 609 -1.69 -31.95 12.21
N LEU A 610 -0.93 -31.98 13.31
CA LEU A 610 -0.20 -33.18 13.74
C LEU A 610 -1.14 -34.32 14.13
N SER A 611 -2.30 -34.03 14.69
CA SER A 611 -3.35 -35.00 15.01
C SER A 611 -3.85 -35.71 13.73
N GLU A 612 -4.20 -34.95 12.70
CA GLU A 612 -4.70 -35.51 11.44
C GLU A 612 -3.61 -36.20 10.61
N LEU A 613 -2.36 -35.75 10.73
CA LEU A 613 -1.21 -36.42 10.13
C LEU A 613 -0.78 -37.69 10.90
N GLY A 614 -1.33 -37.95 12.09
CA GLY A 614 -0.93 -39.08 12.93
C GLY A 614 0.48 -38.96 13.49
N LEU A 615 0.91 -37.75 13.85
CA LEU A 615 2.27 -37.42 14.30
C LEU A 615 2.33 -36.92 15.75
N LEU A 616 1.24 -36.92 16.51
CA LEU A 616 1.24 -36.45 17.91
C LEU A 616 2.14 -37.32 18.83
N GLU A 617 2.27 -38.60 18.55
CA GLU A 617 3.11 -39.53 19.30
C GLU A 617 4.61 -39.42 18.95
N HIS A 618 4.98 -38.62 17.95
CA HIS A 618 6.37 -38.44 17.57
C HIS A 618 7.14 -37.69 18.66
N PRO A 619 8.33 -38.18 19.12
CA PRO A 619 9.07 -37.53 20.22
C PRO A 619 9.40 -36.05 19.98
N GLY A 620 9.57 -35.63 18.70
CA GLY A 620 9.81 -34.25 18.35
C GLY A 620 8.60 -33.31 18.59
N ALA A 621 7.39 -33.86 18.79
CA ALA A 621 6.19 -33.07 19.10
C ALA A 621 6.08 -32.68 20.60
N ALA A 622 6.94 -33.21 21.47
CA ALA A 622 6.87 -33.03 22.93
C ALA A 622 6.79 -31.54 23.32
N ARG A 623 7.66 -30.68 22.74
CA ARG A 623 7.63 -29.24 23.06
C ARG A 623 6.27 -28.61 22.76
N LEU A 624 5.67 -28.90 21.65
CA LEU A 624 4.34 -28.38 21.27
C LEU A 624 3.28 -28.87 22.27
N LEU A 625 3.31 -30.16 22.59
CA LEU A 625 2.35 -30.77 23.53
C LEU A 625 2.49 -30.19 24.93
N ASP A 626 3.72 -29.98 25.41
CA ASP A 626 3.99 -29.41 26.74
C ASP A 626 3.60 -27.92 26.81
N SER A 627 3.58 -27.19 25.68
CA SER A 627 3.15 -25.80 25.61
C SER A 627 1.64 -25.61 25.71
N LEU A 628 0.84 -26.66 25.53
CA LEU A 628 -0.61 -26.70 25.64
C LEU A 628 -1.05 -27.37 26.94
N ASP A 629 -1.90 -26.71 27.71
CA ASP A 629 -2.50 -27.34 28.87
C ASP A 629 -3.44 -28.51 28.49
N GLU A 630 -3.64 -29.45 29.41
CA GLU A 630 -4.41 -30.67 29.16
C GLU A 630 -5.87 -30.37 28.75
N GLN A 631 -6.48 -29.33 29.33
CA GLN A 631 -7.83 -28.93 29.00
C GLN A 631 -7.91 -28.44 27.54
N THR A 632 -6.96 -27.57 27.11
CA THR A 632 -6.89 -27.09 25.73
C THR A 632 -6.71 -28.24 24.75
N ARG A 633 -5.82 -29.20 25.03
CA ARG A 633 -5.61 -30.38 24.19
C ARG A 633 -6.88 -31.23 24.08
N SER A 634 -7.53 -31.57 25.20
CA SER A 634 -8.75 -32.39 25.24
C SER A 634 -9.91 -31.72 24.50
N VAL A 635 -10.13 -30.41 24.73
CA VAL A 635 -11.18 -29.67 24.05
C VAL A 635 -10.89 -29.59 22.55
N THR A 636 -9.66 -29.28 22.15
CA THR A 636 -9.27 -29.19 20.74
C THR A 636 -9.45 -30.54 20.02
N ALA A 637 -9.03 -31.64 20.63
CA ALA A 637 -9.24 -33.00 20.09
C ALA A 637 -10.73 -33.32 19.92
N THR A 638 -11.56 -32.99 20.92
CA THR A 638 -13.01 -33.18 20.83
C THR A 638 -13.67 -32.35 19.73
N MET A 639 -13.21 -31.12 19.54
CA MET A 639 -13.69 -30.24 18.45
C MET A 639 -13.37 -30.84 17.08
N ILE A 640 -12.16 -31.37 16.89
CA ILE A 640 -11.72 -32.03 15.65
C ILE A 640 -12.57 -33.27 15.39
N GLU A 641 -12.65 -34.18 16.38
CA GLU A 641 -13.37 -35.44 16.26
C GLU A 641 -14.85 -35.26 15.91
N ARG A 642 -15.49 -34.25 16.52
CA ARG A 642 -16.92 -33.97 16.33
C ARG A 642 -17.23 -32.95 15.25
N GLY A 643 -16.25 -32.35 14.63
CA GLY A 643 -16.41 -31.28 13.64
C GLY A 643 -17.04 -30.00 14.21
N ILE A 644 -16.93 -29.75 15.54
CA ILE A 644 -17.56 -28.59 16.19
C ILE A 644 -16.69 -27.34 15.95
N ASN A 645 -17.25 -26.35 15.25
CA ASN A 645 -16.57 -25.08 14.94
C ASN A 645 -15.12 -25.32 14.43
N SER A 646 -14.96 -26.28 13.54
CA SER A 646 -13.68 -26.74 13.01
C SER A 646 -13.73 -26.78 11.47
N PRO A 647 -13.81 -25.61 10.80
CA PRO A 647 -13.77 -25.58 9.35
C PRO A 647 -12.50 -26.25 8.85
N ARG A 648 -12.59 -26.89 7.68
CA ARG A 648 -11.40 -27.47 7.03
C ARG A 648 -10.64 -26.43 6.24
N THR A 649 -9.32 -26.52 6.24
CA THR A 649 -8.47 -25.57 5.53
C THR A 649 -7.36 -26.26 4.71
N SER A 650 -7.06 -25.72 3.54
CA SER A 650 -5.88 -26.01 2.72
C SER A 650 -4.84 -24.87 2.76
N SER A 651 -4.94 -23.93 3.72
CA SER A 651 -4.16 -22.71 3.73
C SER A 651 -2.66 -22.94 3.94
N MET A 652 -1.85 -22.46 3.01
CA MET A 652 -0.38 -22.44 3.14
C MET A 652 0.06 -21.53 4.29
N GLY A 653 -0.60 -20.39 4.51
CA GLY A 653 -0.31 -19.51 5.65
C GLY A 653 -0.50 -20.23 6.99
N ARG A 654 -1.55 -21.03 7.13
CA ARG A 654 -1.78 -21.86 8.35
C ARG A 654 -0.74 -22.97 8.50
N LEU A 655 -0.18 -23.45 7.37
CA LEU A 655 0.92 -24.43 7.40
C LEU A 655 2.20 -23.80 7.97
N PHE A 656 2.52 -22.57 7.55
CA PHE A 656 3.64 -21.80 8.10
C PHE A 656 3.46 -21.49 9.59
N ASP A 657 2.25 -21.13 10.02
CA ASP A 657 1.96 -20.90 11.44
C ASP A 657 2.15 -22.16 12.27
N ALA A 658 1.72 -23.32 11.74
CA ALA A 658 1.93 -24.60 12.43
C ALA A 658 3.42 -24.92 12.57
N ALA A 659 4.21 -24.71 11.54
CA ALA A 659 5.66 -24.91 11.59
C ALA A 659 6.32 -23.97 12.60
N ALA A 660 5.93 -22.69 12.64
CA ALA A 660 6.42 -21.73 13.64
C ALA A 660 6.15 -22.19 15.07
N ALA A 661 4.90 -22.66 15.35
CA ALA A 661 4.55 -23.18 16.67
C ALA A 661 5.30 -24.46 17.02
N ILE A 662 5.51 -25.38 16.09
CA ILE A 662 6.27 -26.61 16.29
C ILE A 662 7.74 -26.32 16.61
N LEU A 663 8.35 -25.39 15.87
CA LEU A 663 9.74 -24.96 16.08
C LEU A 663 9.91 -24.03 17.30
N GLY A 664 8.82 -23.44 17.79
CA GLY A 664 8.84 -22.52 18.93
C GLY A 664 9.36 -21.13 18.60
N THR A 665 9.27 -20.73 17.34
CA THR A 665 9.57 -19.35 16.94
C THR A 665 8.45 -18.38 17.30
N CYS A 666 7.19 -18.84 17.22
CA CYS A 666 6.02 -18.08 17.67
C CYS A 666 4.86 -19.02 18.04
N ASP A 667 4.38 -18.93 19.28
CA ASP A 667 3.28 -19.76 19.77
C ASP A 667 1.91 -19.10 19.55
N LYS A 668 1.83 -17.77 19.71
CA LYS A 668 0.59 -17.00 19.61
C LYS A 668 0.80 -15.73 18.82
N ALA A 669 -0.08 -15.49 17.86
CA ALA A 669 -0.07 -14.28 17.07
C ALA A 669 -0.68 -13.10 17.87
N THR A 670 0.03 -11.99 17.92
CA THR A 670 -0.45 -10.70 18.44
C THR A 670 -0.85 -9.76 17.30
N TYR A 671 -0.49 -10.10 16.07
CA TYR A 671 -0.93 -9.48 14.83
C TYR A 671 -0.95 -10.51 13.70
N GLU A 672 -1.62 -10.20 12.61
CA GLU A 672 -1.78 -11.09 11.46
C GLU A 672 -0.44 -11.47 10.83
N GLY A 673 -0.20 -12.77 10.64
CA GLY A 673 1.00 -13.31 10.01
C GLY A 673 2.25 -13.36 10.89
N GLU A 674 2.19 -12.96 12.16
CA GLU A 674 3.33 -12.95 13.08
C GLU A 674 4.08 -14.30 13.12
N PRO A 675 3.41 -15.47 13.24
CA PRO A 675 4.13 -16.74 13.28
C PRO A 675 4.95 -17.00 12.01
N ALA A 676 4.38 -16.71 10.84
CA ALA A 676 5.09 -16.87 9.56
C ALA A 676 6.28 -15.89 9.42
N ILE A 677 6.13 -14.65 9.91
CA ILE A 677 7.20 -13.64 9.91
C ILE A 677 8.36 -14.05 10.83
N GLU A 678 8.05 -14.55 12.03
CA GLU A 678 9.08 -15.03 12.97
C GLU A 678 9.78 -16.30 12.45
N LEU A 679 9.05 -17.17 11.74
CA LEU A 679 9.64 -18.32 11.07
C LEU A 679 10.59 -17.90 9.94
N GLU A 680 10.18 -16.92 9.12
CA GLU A 680 11.04 -16.33 8.10
C GLU A 680 12.29 -15.68 8.71
N ALA A 681 12.14 -14.92 9.78
CA ALA A 681 13.25 -14.29 10.48
C ALA A 681 14.26 -15.32 11.01
N ALA A 682 13.79 -16.43 11.55
CA ALA A 682 14.65 -17.54 12.00
C ALA A 682 15.41 -18.18 10.83
N ALA A 683 14.71 -18.41 9.69
CA ALA A 683 15.32 -18.94 8.48
C ALA A 683 16.38 -18.00 7.89
N TRP A 684 16.11 -16.68 7.86
CA TRP A 684 17.08 -15.67 7.41
C TRP A 684 18.35 -15.63 8.24
N ARG A 685 18.25 -15.75 9.56
CA ARG A 685 19.44 -15.80 10.45
C ARG A 685 20.31 -17.02 10.12
N ALA A 686 19.71 -18.16 9.85
CA ALA A 686 20.44 -19.36 9.45
C ALA A 686 21.06 -19.22 8.05
N PHE A 687 20.31 -18.70 7.09
CA PHE A 687 20.77 -18.46 5.71
C PHE A 687 21.97 -17.50 5.65
N SER A 688 22.01 -16.48 6.51
CA SER A 688 23.09 -15.50 6.57
C SER A 688 24.34 -16.01 7.26
N SER A 689 24.23 -17.03 8.11
CA SER A 689 25.36 -17.60 8.87
C SER A 689 26.04 -18.77 8.16
N GLU A 690 25.36 -19.44 7.22
CA GLU A 690 25.93 -20.53 6.43
C GLU A 690 26.43 -20.03 5.08
N SER A 691 27.69 -20.33 4.72
CA SER A 691 28.14 -20.24 3.32
C SER A 691 27.18 -21.08 2.48
N ALA A 692 26.56 -20.48 1.51
CA ALA A 692 25.35 -20.87 0.73
C ALA A 692 25.35 -22.27 0.03
N CYS A 693 25.93 -23.32 0.59
CA CYS A 693 26.24 -24.57 -0.13
C CYS A 693 25.78 -25.89 0.49
N SER A 694 25.01 -25.93 1.57
CA SER A 694 24.46 -27.21 2.06
C SER A 694 23.04 -27.09 2.59
N THR A 695 22.08 -26.87 1.68
CA THR A 695 20.66 -27.08 1.99
C THR A 695 20.42 -28.59 2.19
N GLY A 696 20.17 -28.97 3.45
CA GLY A 696 19.78 -30.35 3.76
C GLY A 696 18.52 -30.75 2.99
N ASN A 697 18.48 -31.99 2.58
CA ASN A 697 17.36 -32.55 1.84
C ASN A 697 16.29 -33.02 2.86
N MET A 698 15.30 -32.17 3.15
CA MET A 698 14.10 -32.60 3.87
C MET A 698 13.19 -33.40 2.93
N ALA A 699 12.43 -34.36 3.49
CA ALA A 699 11.50 -35.15 2.70
C ALA A 699 10.44 -34.24 2.05
N SER A 700 10.18 -34.50 0.79
CA SER A 700 9.22 -33.77 -0.05
C SER A 700 7.76 -34.03 0.38
N PHE A 701 6.82 -33.26 -0.15
CA PHE A 701 5.39 -33.64 -0.12
C PHE A 701 5.17 -34.97 -0.83
N SER A 702 4.30 -35.83 -0.29
CA SER A 702 3.74 -36.92 -1.06
C SER A 702 2.54 -36.39 -1.82
N VAL A 703 2.53 -36.65 -3.14
CA VAL A 703 1.39 -36.35 -4.00
C VAL A 703 0.50 -37.58 -4.02
N THR A 704 -0.76 -37.47 -3.66
CA THR A 704 -1.78 -38.48 -3.86
C THR A 704 -2.69 -38.03 -4.97
N GLU A 705 -2.82 -38.85 -6.02
CA GLU A 705 -3.85 -38.60 -7.01
C GLU A 705 -5.22 -38.68 -6.34
N SER A 706 -6.07 -37.70 -6.60
CA SER A 706 -7.43 -37.73 -6.12
C SER A 706 -8.16 -38.86 -6.86
N SER A 707 -8.85 -39.72 -6.10
CA SER A 707 -9.82 -40.67 -6.67
C SER A 707 -11.15 -39.99 -7.09
N ARG A 708 -11.19 -38.68 -7.12
CA ARG A 708 -12.33 -37.86 -7.55
C ARG A 708 -12.28 -37.60 -9.06
N PRO A 709 -13.44 -37.39 -9.72
CA PRO A 709 -13.51 -37.21 -11.16
C PRO A 709 -12.76 -36.01 -11.74
N ASP A 710 -12.25 -35.12 -10.90
CA ASP A 710 -11.78 -33.79 -11.30
C ASP A 710 -10.25 -33.69 -11.43
N ASP A 711 -9.50 -34.80 -11.55
CA ASP A 711 -8.03 -34.86 -11.73
C ASP A 711 -7.18 -33.88 -10.85
N CYS A 712 -7.69 -33.46 -9.71
CA CYS A 712 -7.03 -32.51 -8.80
C CYS A 712 -6.00 -33.23 -7.91
N HIS A 713 -4.74 -32.79 -7.94
CA HIS A 713 -3.68 -33.35 -7.10
C HIS A 713 -3.82 -32.85 -5.64
N VAL A 714 -3.73 -33.75 -4.68
CA VAL A 714 -3.73 -33.42 -3.27
C VAL A 714 -2.33 -33.60 -2.68
N LEU A 715 -1.79 -32.51 -2.11
CA LEU A 715 -0.46 -32.44 -1.56
C LEU A 715 -0.48 -32.77 -0.07
N ASN A 716 0.01 -33.95 0.30
CA ASN A 716 0.08 -34.37 1.68
C ASN A 716 1.39 -33.88 2.34
N SER A 717 1.29 -33.04 3.37
CA SER A 717 2.42 -32.48 4.12
C SER A 717 3.02 -33.42 5.17
N ARG A 718 2.49 -34.65 5.36
CA ARG A 718 2.98 -35.58 6.39
C ARG A 718 4.49 -35.81 6.34
N PRO A 719 5.13 -36.14 5.18
CA PRO A 719 6.57 -36.40 5.13
C PRO A 719 7.40 -35.18 5.53
N LEU A 720 6.94 -33.96 5.20
CA LEU A 720 7.58 -32.71 5.58
C LEU A 720 7.58 -32.54 7.11
N PHE A 721 6.42 -32.72 7.76
CA PHE A 721 6.33 -32.57 9.21
C PHE A 721 6.99 -33.71 9.99
N GLU A 722 6.99 -34.92 9.45
CA GLU A 722 7.75 -36.02 10.01
C GLU A 722 9.27 -35.73 10.01
N ALA A 723 9.81 -35.21 8.91
CA ALA A 723 11.21 -34.78 8.83
C ALA A 723 11.52 -33.60 9.76
N LEU A 724 10.61 -32.64 9.88
CA LEU A 724 10.74 -31.51 10.79
C LEU A 724 10.84 -31.97 12.26
N LEU A 725 9.93 -32.86 12.68
CA LEU A 725 9.92 -33.43 14.03
C LEU A 725 11.15 -34.30 14.31
N GLU A 726 11.63 -35.04 13.32
CA GLU A 726 12.86 -35.83 13.45
C GLU A 726 14.08 -34.91 13.60
N GLY A 727 14.14 -33.80 12.86
CA GLY A 727 15.17 -32.78 13.04
C GLY A 727 15.17 -32.19 14.46
N ILE A 728 14.01 -31.89 15.03
CA ILE A 728 13.87 -31.45 16.42
C ILE A 728 14.39 -32.52 17.38
N ARG A 729 13.99 -33.79 17.20
CA ARG A 729 14.43 -34.92 18.02
C ARG A 729 15.92 -35.12 18.00
N THR A 730 16.57 -34.87 16.88
CA THR A 730 18.04 -35.01 16.72
C THR A 730 18.81 -33.75 17.08
N GLY A 731 18.16 -32.68 17.53
CA GLY A 731 18.76 -31.44 18.01
C GLY A 731 19.26 -30.50 16.91
N VAL A 732 18.70 -30.57 15.69
CA VAL A 732 18.99 -29.59 14.64
C VAL A 732 18.46 -28.21 15.07
N PRO A 733 19.25 -27.12 14.93
CA PRO A 733 18.83 -25.78 15.33
C PRO A 733 17.54 -25.33 14.62
N ALA A 734 16.63 -24.66 15.34
CA ALA A 734 15.33 -24.23 14.82
C ALA A 734 15.45 -23.33 13.57
N GLY A 735 16.44 -22.43 13.50
CA GLY A 735 16.69 -21.60 12.34
C GLY A 735 17.03 -22.41 11.08
N LYS A 736 17.84 -23.48 11.24
CA LYS A 736 18.17 -24.39 10.13
C LYS A 736 16.92 -25.16 9.66
N LEU A 737 16.12 -25.68 10.59
CA LEU A 737 14.86 -26.36 10.27
C LEU A 737 13.86 -25.42 9.60
N ALA A 738 13.80 -24.15 10.02
CA ALA A 738 12.97 -23.12 9.39
C ALA A 738 13.43 -22.86 7.95
N LEU A 739 14.73 -22.76 7.69
CA LEU A 739 15.29 -22.62 6.34
C LEU A 739 14.99 -23.85 5.47
N ASP A 740 15.22 -25.04 5.98
CA ASP A 740 14.97 -26.30 5.28
C ASP A 740 13.47 -26.46 4.96
N PHE A 741 12.57 -26.00 5.83
CA PHE A 741 11.14 -25.95 5.60
C PHE A 741 10.78 -25.05 4.40
N HIS A 742 11.32 -23.81 4.35
CA HIS A 742 11.10 -22.91 3.22
C HIS A 742 11.60 -23.51 1.89
N VAL A 743 12.82 -24.03 1.89
CA VAL A 743 13.44 -24.64 0.70
C VAL A 743 12.61 -25.85 0.22
N THR A 744 12.16 -26.70 1.14
CA THR A 744 11.38 -27.90 0.79
C THR A 744 10.04 -27.54 0.16
N ILE A 745 9.31 -26.55 0.73
CA ILE A 745 8.04 -26.10 0.14
C ILE A 745 8.27 -25.47 -1.23
N ALA A 746 9.31 -24.64 -1.39
CA ALA A 746 9.60 -23.99 -2.68
C ALA A 746 9.88 -25.06 -3.76
N ARG A 747 10.75 -26.03 -3.50
CA ARG A 747 11.07 -27.12 -4.44
C ARG A 747 9.89 -28.01 -4.76
N ALA A 748 9.10 -28.38 -3.75
CA ALA A 748 7.90 -29.18 -3.95
C ALA A 748 6.87 -28.45 -4.79
N SER A 749 6.65 -27.16 -4.54
CA SER A 749 5.74 -26.31 -5.31
C SER A 749 6.19 -26.14 -6.76
N ALA A 750 7.49 -25.90 -7.00
CA ALA A 750 8.04 -25.78 -8.34
C ALA A 750 7.91 -27.09 -9.14
N ARG A 751 8.17 -28.24 -8.51
CA ARG A 751 8.01 -29.55 -9.15
C ARG A 751 6.55 -29.77 -9.60
N ILE A 752 5.58 -29.52 -8.69
CA ILE A 752 4.15 -29.70 -8.99
C ILE A 752 3.70 -28.72 -10.06
N ALA A 753 4.17 -27.48 -9.99
CA ALA A 753 3.90 -26.48 -11.02
C ALA A 753 4.40 -26.95 -12.39
N SER A 754 5.61 -27.49 -12.46
CA SER A 754 6.17 -28.04 -13.70
C SER A 754 5.35 -29.21 -14.25
N GLU A 755 4.92 -30.15 -13.39
CA GLU A 755 4.07 -31.27 -13.77
C GLU A 755 2.72 -30.80 -14.33
N ILE A 756 2.08 -29.82 -13.70
CA ILE A 756 0.82 -29.22 -14.18
C ILE A 756 1.05 -28.44 -15.47
N CYS A 757 2.08 -27.62 -15.57
CA CYS A 757 2.38 -26.84 -16.77
C CYS A 757 2.61 -27.75 -17.99
N VAL A 758 3.32 -28.87 -17.84
CA VAL A 758 3.50 -29.85 -18.91
C VAL A 758 2.16 -30.50 -19.30
N ARG A 759 1.31 -30.85 -18.33
CA ARG A 759 0.01 -31.47 -18.59
C ARG A 759 -0.96 -30.54 -19.32
N GLU A 760 -0.95 -29.27 -18.95
CA GLU A 760 -1.91 -28.24 -19.43
C GLU A 760 -1.37 -27.41 -20.60
N ASP A 761 -0.17 -27.71 -21.08
CA ASP A 761 0.55 -26.96 -22.14
C ASP A 761 0.71 -25.46 -21.77
N LEU A 762 1.24 -25.21 -20.56
CA LEU A 762 1.48 -23.87 -20.02
C LEU A 762 2.98 -23.64 -19.82
N ASP A 763 3.42 -22.39 -19.97
CA ASP A 763 4.81 -21.96 -19.76
C ASP A 763 4.95 -20.84 -18.70
N THR A 764 3.81 -20.32 -18.24
CA THR A 764 3.78 -19.14 -17.37
C THR A 764 3.11 -19.45 -16.03
N VAL A 765 3.80 -19.10 -14.95
CA VAL A 765 3.34 -19.22 -13.56
C VAL A 765 3.13 -17.84 -12.95
N VAL A 766 1.98 -17.63 -12.32
CA VAL A 766 1.62 -16.42 -11.59
C VAL A 766 1.68 -16.70 -10.10
N LEU A 767 2.39 -15.85 -9.33
CA LEU A 767 2.48 -15.93 -7.87
C LEU A 767 1.70 -14.79 -7.21
N SER A 768 0.71 -15.11 -6.37
CA SER A 768 -0.05 -14.14 -5.57
C SER A 768 -0.62 -14.77 -4.30
N GLY A 769 -1.04 -13.94 -3.34
CA GLY A 769 -1.50 -14.34 -2.01
C GLY A 769 -0.55 -13.90 -0.91
N GLY A 770 -1.08 -13.75 0.32
CA GLY A 770 -0.36 -13.18 1.46
C GLY A 770 0.93 -13.89 1.85
N VAL A 771 1.07 -15.18 1.54
CA VAL A 771 2.30 -15.96 1.84
C VAL A 771 3.50 -15.45 1.03
N PHE A 772 3.29 -14.87 -0.15
CA PHE A 772 4.36 -14.28 -0.96
C PHE A 772 4.88 -12.93 -0.41
N MET A 773 4.32 -12.43 0.67
CA MET A 773 4.96 -11.41 1.48
C MET A 773 6.20 -11.93 2.22
N ASN A 774 6.35 -13.24 2.39
CA ASN A 774 7.59 -13.88 2.83
C ASN A 774 8.63 -13.78 1.69
N ARG A 775 9.60 -12.87 1.88
CA ARG A 775 10.62 -12.55 0.88
C ARG A 775 11.50 -13.75 0.56
N LEU A 776 11.91 -14.49 1.60
CA LEU A 776 12.75 -15.67 1.42
C LEU A 776 12.05 -16.73 0.57
N PHE A 777 10.80 -17.02 0.89
CA PHE A 777 10.01 -18.01 0.17
C PHE A 777 9.76 -17.58 -1.27
N LEU A 778 9.39 -16.31 -1.51
CA LEU A 778 9.20 -15.77 -2.86
C LEU A 778 10.47 -15.91 -3.71
N GLN A 779 11.65 -15.57 -3.18
CA GLN A 779 12.92 -15.69 -3.89
C GLN A 779 13.26 -17.16 -4.19
N LEU A 780 13.12 -18.05 -3.21
CA LEU A 780 13.38 -19.48 -3.39
C LEU A 780 12.47 -20.10 -4.46
N LEU A 781 11.15 -19.84 -4.38
CA LEU A 781 10.22 -20.41 -5.33
C LEU A 781 10.42 -19.83 -6.74
N THR A 782 10.63 -18.52 -6.86
CA THR A 782 10.91 -17.88 -8.16
C THR A 782 12.16 -18.46 -8.81
N HIS A 783 13.21 -18.73 -8.03
CA HIS A 783 14.43 -19.34 -8.53
C HIS A 783 14.17 -20.78 -9.05
N GLU A 784 13.55 -21.62 -8.22
CA GLU A 784 13.24 -23.02 -8.59
C GLU A 784 12.33 -23.13 -9.84
N LEU A 785 11.34 -22.23 -10.00
CA LEU A 785 10.48 -22.17 -11.18
C LEU A 785 11.24 -21.74 -12.45
N LYS A 786 12.10 -20.73 -12.34
CA LYS A 786 12.95 -20.27 -13.45
C LYS A 786 13.96 -21.33 -13.86
N ASP A 787 14.55 -22.04 -12.90
CA ASP A 787 15.46 -23.16 -13.17
C ASP A 787 14.74 -24.33 -13.88
N ALA A 788 13.44 -24.50 -13.64
CA ALA A 788 12.57 -25.42 -14.37
C ALA A 788 12.15 -24.91 -15.77
N GLY A 789 12.59 -23.71 -16.18
CA GLY A 789 12.31 -23.13 -17.50
C GLY A 789 10.96 -22.42 -17.61
N LEU A 790 10.30 -22.12 -16.49
CA LEU A 790 9.00 -21.45 -16.46
C LEU A 790 9.14 -19.92 -16.34
N ALA A 791 8.30 -19.19 -17.05
CA ALA A 791 8.15 -17.75 -16.86
C ALA A 791 7.38 -17.49 -15.56
N VAL A 792 7.88 -16.55 -14.73
CA VAL A 792 7.27 -16.24 -13.42
C VAL A 792 6.82 -14.79 -13.39
N LEU A 793 5.54 -14.57 -13.12
CA LEU A 793 4.91 -13.26 -12.97
C LEU A 793 4.54 -13.02 -11.52
N VAL A 794 4.91 -11.84 -11.03
CA VAL A 794 4.53 -11.30 -9.70
C VAL A 794 3.98 -9.89 -9.88
N PRO A 795 3.10 -9.39 -8.99
CA PRO A 795 2.55 -8.04 -9.16
C PRO A 795 3.60 -6.98 -8.80
N HIS A 796 3.59 -5.86 -9.54
CA HIS A 796 4.45 -4.69 -9.32
C HIS A 796 3.67 -3.41 -9.00
N SER A 797 2.42 -3.30 -9.46
CA SER A 797 1.58 -2.11 -9.25
C SER A 797 0.59 -2.27 -8.10
N VAL A 798 0.23 -3.51 -7.78
CA VAL A 798 -0.63 -3.86 -6.64
C VAL A 798 0.10 -4.77 -5.66
N PRO A 799 -0.32 -4.82 -4.38
CA PRO A 799 0.27 -5.75 -3.40
C PRO A 799 0.05 -7.22 -3.80
N VAL A 800 0.92 -8.13 -3.34
CA VAL A 800 0.69 -9.59 -3.49
C VAL A 800 -0.40 -10.10 -2.51
N ASN A 801 -0.69 -9.34 -1.44
CA ASN A 801 -1.72 -9.67 -0.44
C ASN A 801 -3.10 -9.15 -0.87
N ASP A 802 -4.10 -9.27 0.00
CA ASP A 802 -5.51 -8.89 -0.25
C ASP A 802 -5.71 -7.48 -0.82
N GLY A 803 -4.75 -6.58 -0.68
CA GLY A 803 -4.81 -5.25 -1.29
C GLY A 803 -4.92 -5.24 -2.83
N CYS A 804 -4.68 -6.39 -3.50
CA CYS A 804 -4.89 -6.55 -4.95
C CYS A 804 -6.30 -7.05 -5.32
N ILE A 805 -7.08 -7.57 -4.37
CA ILE A 805 -8.33 -8.30 -4.65
C ILE A 805 -9.33 -7.44 -5.41
N ALA A 806 -9.53 -6.19 -5.03
CA ALA A 806 -10.47 -5.30 -5.73
C ALA A 806 -10.10 -5.15 -7.22
N TYR A 807 -8.81 -5.03 -7.54
CA TYR A 807 -8.32 -4.94 -8.92
C TYR A 807 -8.56 -6.24 -9.70
N GLY A 808 -8.28 -7.39 -9.09
CA GLY A 808 -8.57 -8.70 -9.68
C GLY A 808 -10.08 -8.94 -9.85
N GLN A 809 -10.91 -8.56 -8.88
CA GLN A 809 -12.36 -8.62 -8.98
C GLN A 809 -12.89 -7.78 -10.15
N ALA A 810 -12.36 -6.57 -10.34
CA ALA A 810 -12.73 -5.70 -11.45
C ALA A 810 -12.38 -6.34 -12.81
N ALA A 811 -11.19 -6.92 -12.93
CA ALA A 811 -10.75 -7.60 -14.15
C ALA A 811 -11.65 -8.82 -14.49
N ILE A 812 -11.93 -9.67 -13.50
CA ILE A 812 -12.80 -10.86 -13.66
C ILE A 812 -14.22 -10.44 -14.02
N ALA A 813 -14.78 -9.44 -13.33
CA ALA A 813 -16.15 -9.02 -13.58
C ALA A 813 -16.31 -8.49 -15.00
N ARG A 814 -15.37 -7.67 -15.49
CA ARG A 814 -15.36 -7.20 -16.87
C ARG A 814 -15.30 -8.36 -17.87
N ALA A 815 -14.39 -9.31 -17.66
CA ALA A 815 -14.24 -10.45 -18.54
C ALA A 815 -15.52 -11.33 -18.61
N ARG A 816 -16.13 -11.63 -17.46
CA ARG A 816 -17.38 -12.42 -17.41
C ARG A 816 -18.58 -11.69 -18.02
N LEU A 817 -18.72 -10.40 -17.77
CA LEU A 817 -19.82 -9.60 -18.31
C LEU A 817 -19.67 -9.41 -19.83
N ALA A 818 -18.44 -9.24 -20.35
CA ALA A 818 -18.16 -9.23 -21.79
C ALA A 818 -18.52 -10.55 -22.47
N GLN A 819 -18.23 -11.70 -21.86
CA GLN A 819 -18.61 -13.03 -22.36
C GLN A 819 -20.13 -13.21 -22.44
N ILE A 820 -20.88 -12.71 -21.44
CA ILE A 820 -22.34 -12.76 -21.42
C ILE A 820 -22.92 -11.88 -22.53
N ALA A 821 -22.35 -10.69 -22.74
CA ALA A 821 -22.82 -9.76 -23.78
C ALA A 821 -22.56 -10.27 -25.21
N SER A 822 -21.58 -11.16 -25.40
CA SER A 822 -21.22 -11.76 -26.71
C SER A 822 -22.03 -13.03 -27.04
N GLN A 823 -22.77 -13.59 -26.08
CA GLN A 823 -23.71 -14.72 -26.26
C GLN A 823 -25.10 -14.23 -26.58
#